data_3c1ca8d273e571f64e5fd2b8a5964130
#
_entry.id   3c1ca8d273e571f64e5fd2b8a5964130
#
_cell.length_a   1.000
_cell.length_b   1.000
_cell.length_c   1.000
_cell.angle_alpha   90.00
_cell.angle_beta   90.00
_cell.angle_gamma   90.00
#
_symmetry.space_group_name_H-M   'P 1'
#
loop_
_entity.id
_entity.type
_entity.pdbx_description
1 polymer ?
#
loop_
_entity_poly.entity_id
_entity_poly.type
_entity_poly.pdbx_seq_one_letter_code
_entity_poly.pdbx_strand_id
1 'polypeptide(L)'
;MSLADARTLEALDFASVRERVVEATRTHRGRARAASLAPESTFDAVADAQRRTAAMRTLQRENDFYIMPAVDTQPLTEAAAVGQTLGAPELRSIGDALSAAAAAYRAVQERSDLAGVAAAYRPLRELAGALVRAIDESGNVLDRASPALGRIRRAIAHANAEARDRISKILGSAKNAKAIQEHIVTIRNGRFVIPIKSEFAGAVPGIVHDTSSSGQTLFVEPLGALESNNRVRTLQLEEEREVNRILDGLSRDVGREAAQIEINVEMLAVLDLLYAKAEVAKSGDAIAPELTEEAEVTIHHGRHPLLGERAVAQSLRVDGDVRLLLISGPNMGGKTVALKMAGLFVVMAYCGMQLPAAVGTRIGKFGRVIADIGDEQSLVANTSTFSAHLARLREVLDGAGPSTLALLDEIGAGTEPNTGAALARALLEGLLRRGARAIVSTHSLELKLFAHSTPGVANASVRFDPATFAPTFELDVGTPGQSLALPLASRLGIEAQIIARAEELLEGRQREYEAALVDLSARSSKLRDTQASLGRERAEVAQQLESLARERRQLEEERRKFAARAEERFAARLREFVQELTRAQSQGEAQRRRAARVTPAQTRALSTTIEAIHRDLGIAQRDASADGAMVYKPGDRVLVSSMNQSATVAEDWDDRLLVSIGSMKMLVAKADVRRESASTGGSTEPRSEGAAVRLAAAARGNPSLDVRGMRYAQAEPIVEKWIDDALLAGTTPLRLIHGKGTGMLGRGLQEYLHAHPGVTAVRYANEEEGSTGVTIIDLRA
;
A
#
# COMPACT_ATOMS: atom_id res chain seq x y z
N MET A 1 13.21 24.22 15.27
CA MET A 1 14.50 23.94 14.59
C MET A 1 14.22 23.02 13.42
N SER A 2 14.92 23.19 12.29
CA SER A 2 14.78 22.27 11.15
C SER A 2 15.29 20.88 11.53
N LEU A 3 14.61 19.81 11.08
CA LEU A 3 15.01 18.41 11.30
C LEU A 3 16.45 18.15 10.80
N ALA A 4 16.81 18.71 9.64
CA ALA A 4 18.12 18.57 9.02
C ALA A 4 18.60 19.92 8.48
N ASP A 5 19.90 20.16 8.54
CA ASP A 5 20.54 21.32 7.92
C ASP A 5 20.72 21.11 6.40
N ALA A 6 21.03 22.20 5.67
CA ALA A 6 21.19 22.13 4.22
C ALA A 6 22.27 21.12 3.78
N ARG A 7 23.40 21.06 4.51
CA ARG A 7 24.49 20.13 4.25
C ARG A 7 24.05 18.66 4.42
N THR A 8 23.26 18.38 5.47
CA THR A 8 22.69 17.04 5.68
C THR A 8 21.73 16.66 4.55
N LEU A 9 20.84 17.60 4.13
CA LEU A 9 19.93 17.34 3.01
C LEU A 9 20.67 17.10 1.68
N GLU A 10 21.76 17.83 1.45
CA GLU A 10 22.64 17.63 0.29
C GLU A 10 23.34 16.27 0.37
N ALA A 11 23.95 15.92 1.51
CA ALA A 11 24.63 14.64 1.72
C ALA A 11 23.69 13.43 1.52
N LEU A 12 22.38 13.60 1.78
CA LEU A 12 21.36 12.59 1.60
C LEU A 12 20.72 12.60 0.20
N ASP A 13 21.19 13.43 -0.73
CA ASP A 13 20.62 13.59 -2.07
C ASP A 13 19.10 13.93 -2.07
N PHE A 14 18.60 14.59 -1.02
CA PHE A 14 17.17 14.91 -0.89
C PHE A 14 16.66 15.80 -2.02
N ALA A 15 17.51 16.66 -2.58
CA ALA A 15 17.16 17.50 -3.72
C ALA A 15 16.66 16.67 -4.92
N SER A 16 17.30 15.53 -5.21
CA SER A 16 16.91 14.65 -6.31
C SER A 16 15.56 13.94 -6.03
N VAL A 17 15.25 13.62 -4.79
CA VAL A 17 13.92 13.07 -4.41
C VAL A 17 12.85 14.16 -4.52
N ARG A 18 13.15 15.38 -4.08
CA ARG A 18 12.26 16.53 -4.21
C ARG A 18 11.95 16.85 -5.67
N GLU A 19 12.94 16.75 -6.56
CA GLU A 19 12.74 16.97 -8.01
C GLU A 19 11.74 15.98 -8.60
N ARG A 20 11.74 14.71 -8.19
CA ARG A 20 10.70 13.75 -8.62
C ARG A 20 9.29 14.16 -8.20
N VAL A 21 9.16 14.77 -7.02
CA VAL A 21 7.86 15.32 -6.61
C VAL A 21 7.48 16.52 -7.47
N VAL A 22 8.45 17.40 -7.80
CA VAL A 22 8.25 18.54 -8.68
C VAL A 22 7.77 18.09 -10.07
N GLU A 23 8.41 17.07 -10.65
CA GLU A 23 8.04 16.49 -11.96
C GLU A 23 6.64 15.86 -11.96
N ALA A 24 6.20 15.32 -10.83
CA ALA A 24 4.89 14.70 -10.69
C ALA A 24 3.74 15.71 -10.50
N THR A 25 4.03 17.01 -10.25
CA THR A 25 3.02 18.04 -10.12
C THR A 25 2.39 18.42 -11.46
N ARG A 26 1.15 18.89 -11.43
CA ARG A 26 0.34 19.26 -12.59
C ARG A 26 0.06 20.75 -12.68
N THR A 27 0.16 21.47 -11.57
CA THR A 27 -0.15 22.90 -11.50
C THR A 27 1.12 23.74 -11.28
N HIS A 28 1.14 24.97 -11.75
CA HIS A 28 2.27 25.87 -11.55
C HIS A 28 2.58 26.10 -10.06
N ARG A 29 1.56 26.35 -9.25
CA ARG A 29 1.74 26.54 -7.80
C ARG A 29 2.06 25.27 -7.04
N GLY A 30 1.49 24.14 -7.45
CA GLY A 30 1.86 22.83 -6.90
C GLY A 30 3.35 22.55 -7.12
N ARG A 31 3.88 22.89 -8.29
CA ARG A 31 5.32 22.82 -8.61
C ARG A 31 6.16 23.69 -7.68
N ALA A 32 5.75 24.95 -7.46
CA ALA A 32 6.45 25.85 -6.55
C ALA A 32 6.47 25.32 -5.11
N ARG A 33 5.33 24.77 -4.63
CA ARG A 33 5.24 24.10 -3.32
C ARG A 33 6.12 22.86 -3.23
N ALA A 34 6.15 22.04 -4.26
CA ALA A 34 7.00 20.85 -4.31
C ALA A 34 8.49 21.23 -4.31
N ALA A 35 8.88 22.30 -5.01
CA ALA A 35 10.25 22.82 -5.03
C ALA A 35 10.71 23.34 -3.65
N SER A 36 9.78 23.80 -2.81
CA SER A 36 10.02 24.26 -1.44
C SER A 36 9.73 23.16 -0.38
N LEU A 37 9.52 21.90 -0.80
CA LEU A 37 9.22 20.80 0.12
C LEU A 37 10.35 20.63 1.15
N ALA A 38 9.98 20.66 2.42
CA ALA A 38 10.86 20.52 3.56
C ALA A 38 10.20 19.65 4.65
N PRO A 39 10.99 19.06 5.56
CA PRO A 39 10.46 18.29 6.69
C PRO A 39 9.55 19.14 7.59
N GLU A 40 8.44 18.55 8.04
CA GLU A 40 7.52 19.15 9.00
C GLU A 40 8.22 19.41 10.34
N SER A 41 7.81 20.47 11.01
CA SER A 41 8.45 20.95 12.24
C SER A 41 8.02 20.21 13.51
N THR A 42 6.85 19.57 13.50
CA THR A 42 6.29 18.82 14.63
C THR A 42 5.92 17.41 14.20
N PHE A 43 6.00 16.47 15.13
CA PHE A 43 5.70 15.06 14.84
C PHE A 43 4.22 14.82 14.52
N ASP A 44 3.32 15.62 15.14
CA ASP A 44 1.89 15.59 14.81
C ASP A 44 1.63 16.03 13.36
N ALA A 45 2.35 17.07 12.90
CA ALA A 45 2.27 17.50 11.50
C ALA A 45 2.81 16.43 10.53
N VAL A 46 3.85 15.68 10.91
CA VAL A 46 4.34 14.52 10.16
C VAL A 46 3.24 13.46 10.03
N ALA A 47 2.58 13.13 11.15
CA ALA A 47 1.50 12.15 11.16
C ALA A 47 0.32 12.59 10.28
N ASP A 48 -0.04 13.87 10.34
CA ASP A 48 -1.07 14.46 9.49
C ASP A 48 -0.69 14.42 8.01
N ALA A 49 0.54 14.81 7.67
CA ALA A 49 1.06 14.76 6.31
C ALA A 49 1.07 13.32 5.74
N GLN A 50 1.44 12.33 6.53
CA GLN A 50 1.39 10.91 6.15
C GLN A 50 -0.05 10.43 5.91
N ARG A 51 -0.99 10.77 6.81
CA ARG A 51 -2.42 10.44 6.62
C ARG A 51 -2.98 11.04 5.34
N ARG A 52 -2.70 12.34 5.08
CA ARG A 52 -3.16 13.03 3.87
C ARG A 52 -2.59 12.40 2.60
N THR A 53 -1.32 12.05 2.57
CA THR A 53 -0.71 11.36 1.41
C THR A 53 -1.32 9.97 1.21
N ALA A 54 -1.56 9.21 2.28
CA ALA A 54 -2.21 7.90 2.22
C ALA A 54 -3.66 8.00 1.71
N ALA A 55 -4.42 9.01 2.18
CA ALA A 55 -5.78 9.28 1.73
C ALA A 55 -5.82 9.67 0.24
N MET A 56 -4.86 10.50 -0.22
CA MET A 56 -4.74 10.86 -1.64
C MET A 56 -4.42 9.63 -2.51
N ARG A 57 -3.52 8.76 -2.06
CA ARG A 57 -3.20 7.51 -2.77
C ARG A 57 -4.41 6.57 -2.87
N THR A 58 -5.21 6.51 -1.81
CA THR A 58 -6.47 5.75 -1.82
C THR A 58 -7.45 6.33 -2.82
N LEU A 59 -7.59 7.67 -2.86
CA LEU A 59 -8.44 8.36 -3.82
C LEU A 59 -8.05 8.10 -5.28
N GLN A 60 -6.73 8.10 -5.59
CA GLN A 60 -6.21 7.76 -6.91
C GLN A 60 -6.56 6.34 -7.33
N ARG A 61 -6.50 5.38 -6.38
CA ARG A 61 -6.78 3.96 -6.67
C ARG A 61 -8.26 3.65 -6.87
N GLU A 62 -9.13 4.31 -6.10
CA GLU A 62 -10.57 4.03 -6.11
C GLU A 62 -11.30 4.72 -7.25
N ASN A 63 -10.91 5.96 -7.62
CA ASN A 63 -11.66 6.83 -8.51
C ASN A 63 -10.90 7.23 -9.77
N ASP A 64 -9.72 6.68 -10.03
CA ASP A 64 -8.84 7.12 -11.13
C ASP A 64 -8.65 8.65 -11.14
N PHE A 65 -8.56 9.22 -9.93
CA PHE A 65 -8.50 10.66 -9.72
C PHE A 65 -7.19 11.25 -10.22
N TYR A 66 -7.29 12.36 -10.96
CA TYR A 66 -6.15 13.15 -11.41
C TYR A 66 -6.38 14.64 -11.22
N ILE A 67 -5.31 15.39 -11.03
CA ILE A 67 -5.33 16.85 -10.98
C ILE A 67 -5.23 17.40 -12.39
N MET A 68 -6.16 18.28 -12.77
CA MET A 68 -6.11 18.98 -14.05
C MET A 68 -5.02 20.05 -14.01
N PRO A 69 -4.25 20.23 -15.10
CA PRO A 69 -3.25 21.28 -15.18
C PRO A 69 -3.84 22.68 -14.97
N ALA A 70 -3.11 23.53 -14.27
CA ALA A 70 -3.47 24.92 -14.08
C ALA A 70 -2.21 25.80 -14.10
N VAL A 71 -2.31 26.93 -14.81
CA VAL A 71 -1.26 27.95 -14.86
C VAL A 71 -1.27 28.82 -13.61
N ASP A 72 -0.30 29.70 -13.48
CA ASP A 72 -0.31 30.71 -12.42
C ASP A 72 -1.37 31.78 -12.71
N THR A 73 -2.33 31.89 -11.83
CA THR A 73 -3.43 32.87 -11.94
C THR A 73 -3.15 34.17 -11.20
N GLN A 74 -2.17 34.22 -10.31
CA GLN A 74 -1.95 35.34 -9.41
C GLN A 74 -1.66 36.66 -10.17
N PRO A 75 -0.76 36.72 -11.17
CA PRO A 75 -0.51 37.93 -11.91
C PRO A 75 -1.76 38.45 -12.66
N LEU A 76 -2.62 37.50 -13.09
CA LEU A 76 -3.85 37.81 -13.80
C LEU A 76 -4.94 38.37 -12.88
N THR A 77 -5.12 37.75 -11.73
CA THR A 77 -6.09 38.20 -10.72
C THR A 77 -5.68 39.52 -10.09
N GLU A 78 -4.40 39.75 -9.86
CA GLU A 78 -3.85 41.05 -9.41
C GLU A 78 -4.08 42.14 -10.44
N ALA A 79 -3.81 41.89 -11.74
CA ALA A 79 -4.05 42.85 -12.83
C ALA A 79 -5.57 43.18 -12.96
N ALA A 80 -6.44 42.16 -12.87
CA ALA A 80 -7.88 42.35 -12.90
C ALA A 80 -8.40 43.17 -11.70
N ALA A 81 -7.81 42.91 -10.51
CA ALA A 81 -8.21 43.61 -9.27
C ALA A 81 -7.89 45.11 -9.30
N VAL A 82 -6.84 45.52 -10.01
CA VAL A 82 -6.54 46.95 -10.23
C VAL A 82 -7.27 47.56 -11.45
N GLY A 83 -8.19 46.79 -12.06
CA GLY A 83 -9.03 47.28 -13.17
C GLY A 83 -8.45 47.10 -14.57
N GLN A 84 -7.40 46.31 -14.72
CA GLN A 84 -6.85 46.00 -16.05
C GLN A 84 -7.76 44.98 -16.76
N THR A 85 -8.04 45.23 -18.04
CA THR A 85 -8.76 44.28 -18.90
C THR A 85 -7.79 43.17 -19.35
N LEU A 86 -8.15 41.94 -19.05
CA LEU A 86 -7.40 40.74 -19.43
C LEU A 86 -7.74 40.25 -20.82
N GLY A 87 -6.81 39.63 -21.50
CA GLY A 87 -7.02 38.98 -22.77
C GLY A 87 -7.89 37.70 -22.64
N ALA A 88 -8.46 37.28 -23.76
CA ALA A 88 -9.32 36.10 -23.76
C ALA A 88 -8.59 34.82 -23.33
N PRO A 89 -7.33 34.53 -23.76
CA PRO A 89 -6.58 33.37 -23.28
C PRO A 89 -6.33 33.40 -21.76
N GLU A 90 -6.06 34.58 -21.18
CA GLU A 90 -5.82 34.78 -19.76
C GLU A 90 -7.09 34.50 -18.93
N LEU A 91 -8.23 35.04 -19.37
CA LEU A 91 -9.53 34.77 -18.74
C LEU A 91 -9.93 33.30 -18.86
N ARG A 92 -9.63 32.66 -19.99
CA ARG A 92 -9.85 31.22 -20.14
C ARG A 92 -9.02 30.43 -19.16
N SER A 93 -7.76 30.75 -18.97
CA SER A 93 -6.85 30.09 -18.03
C SER A 93 -7.36 30.17 -16.58
N ILE A 94 -7.95 31.31 -16.18
CA ILE A 94 -8.61 31.45 -14.86
C ILE A 94 -9.84 30.54 -14.78
N GLY A 95 -10.65 30.47 -15.84
CA GLY A 95 -11.83 29.60 -15.92
C GLY A 95 -11.45 28.10 -15.78
N ASP A 96 -10.36 27.70 -16.43
CA ASP A 96 -9.85 26.34 -16.36
C ASP A 96 -9.30 26.02 -14.97
N ALA A 97 -8.55 26.94 -14.34
CA ALA A 97 -8.05 26.79 -12.97
C ALA A 97 -9.20 26.66 -11.95
N LEU A 98 -10.27 27.46 -12.08
CA LEU A 98 -11.46 27.36 -11.23
C LEU A 98 -12.20 26.03 -11.45
N SER A 99 -12.24 25.55 -12.69
CA SER A 99 -12.85 24.26 -13.04
C SER A 99 -12.05 23.10 -12.43
N ALA A 100 -10.72 23.17 -12.50
CA ALA A 100 -9.81 22.21 -11.87
C ALA A 100 -9.98 22.20 -10.34
N ALA A 101 -10.02 23.39 -9.71
CA ALA A 101 -10.23 23.49 -8.27
C ALA A 101 -11.61 22.94 -7.85
N ALA A 102 -12.65 23.17 -8.64
CA ALA A 102 -14.00 22.64 -8.37
C ALA A 102 -14.04 21.11 -8.53
N ALA A 103 -13.33 20.54 -9.48
CA ALA A 103 -13.23 19.09 -9.66
C ALA A 103 -12.46 18.45 -8.49
N ALA A 104 -11.32 19.03 -8.10
CA ALA A 104 -10.54 18.56 -6.97
C ALA A 104 -11.32 18.64 -5.66
N TYR A 105 -12.01 19.74 -5.39
CA TYR A 105 -12.87 19.90 -4.23
C TYR A 105 -13.92 18.78 -4.11
N ARG A 106 -14.65 18.50 -5.20
CA ARG A 106 -15.68 17.45 -5.23
C ARG A 106 -15.13 16.07 -4.90
N ALA A 107 -13.90 15.78 -5.30
CA ALA A 107 -13.26 14.51 -5.03
C ALA A 107 -12.85 14.35 -3.56
N VAL A 108 -12.51 15.45 -2.87
CA VAL A 108 -11.95 15.40 -1.51
C VAL A 108 -12.90 15.78 -0.39
N GLN A 109 -14.03 16.45 -0.68
CA GLN A 109 -14.92 17.02 0.34
C GLN A 109 -15.51 15.99 1.31
N GLU A 110 -15.72 14.75 0.87
CA GLU A 110 -16.27 13.65 1.67
C GLU A 110 -15.20 12.80 2.36
N ARG A 111 -13.91 13.13 2.17
CA ARG A 111 -12.78 12.41 2.73
C ARG A 111 -12.28 13.12 3.98
N SER A 112 -12.49 12.53 5.16
CA SER A 112 -12.13 13.15 6.46
C SER A 112 -10.71 13.70 6.52
N ASP A 113 -9.74 12.95 5.98
CA ASP A 113 -8.32 13.31 6.03
C ASP A 113 -7.93 14.40 5.01
N LEU A 114 -8.74 14.65 3.98
CA LEU A 114 -8.50 15.64 2.93
C LEU A 114 -9.45 16.84 3.01
N ALA A 115 -10.62 16.70 3.61
CA ALA A 115 -11.63 17.75 3.70
C ALA A 115 -11.11 19.02 4.39
N GLY A 116 -10.22 18.87 5.38
CA GLY A 116 -9.57 20.00 6.05
C GLY A 116 -8.75 20.89 5.12
N VAL A 117 -8.14 20.34 4.07
CA VAL A 117 -7.39 21.11 3.05
C VAL A 117 -8.35 21.99 2.24
N ALA A 118 -9.57 21.53 2.05
CA ALA A 118 -10.58 22.20 1.23
C ALA A 118 -11.54 23.11 2.05
N ALA A 119 -11.29 23.31 3.34
CA ALA A 119 -12.21 24.04 4.24
C ALA A 119 -12.48 25.50 3.84
N ALA A 120 -11.50 26.19 3.23
CA ALA A 120 -11.62 27.57 2.79
C ALA A 120 -12.13 27.69 1.33
N TYR A 121 -12.38 26.59 0.65
CA TYR A 121 -12.90 26.61 -0.73
C TYR A 121 -14.31 27.17 -0.77
N ARG A 122 -14.54 28.07 -1.76
CA ARG A 122 -15.88 28.58 -2.08
C ARG A 122 -16.15 28.41 -3.56
N PRO A 123 -17.29 27.82 -3.96
CA PRO A 123 -17.60 27.58 -5.37
C PRO A 123 -17.88 28.87 -6.11
N LEU A 124 -17.10 29.20 -7.13
CA LEU A 124 -17.31 30.31 -8.05
C LEU A 124 -17.91 29.82 -9.37
N ARG A 125 -19.00 29.04 -9.30
CA ARG A 125 -19.59 28.33 -10.45
C ARG A 125 -20.07 29.26 -11.56
N GLU A 126 -20.65 30.39 -11.19
CA GLU A 126 -21.17 31.37 -12.16
C GLU A 126 -20.02 32.00 -12.94
N LEU A 127 -18.96 32.46 -12.25
CA LEU A 127 -17.78 33.04 -12.86
C LEU A 127 -17.05 32.02 -13.75
N ALA A 128 -16.72 30.85 -13.22
CA ALA A 128 -16.07 29.77 -13.98
C ALA A 128 -16.89 29.40 -15.22
N GLY A 129 -18.20 29.25 -15.08
CA GLY A 129 -19.10 28.96 -16.18
C GLY A 129 -19.20 30.09 -17.21
N ALA A 130 -19.15 31.35 -16.79
CA ALA A 130 -19.16 32.51 -17.69
C ALA A 130 -17.87 32.53 -18.53
N LEU A 131 -16.69 32.35 -17.89
CA LEU A 131 -15.39 32.34 -18.57
C LEU A 131 -15.31 31.21 -19.61
N VAL A 132 -15.63 29.96 -19.22
CA VAL A 132 -15.54 28.80 -20.11
C VAL A 132 -16.60 28.82 -21.23
N ARG A 133 -17.78 29.41 -20.98
CA ARG A 133 -18.81 29.56 -22.02
C ARG A 133 -18.48 30.68 -23.02
N ALA A 134 -17.82 31.74 -22.56
CA ALA A 134 -17.52 32.88 -23.37
C ALA A 134 -16.29 32.67 -24.29
N ILE A 135 -15.33 31.83 -23.86
CA ILE A 135 -14.02 31.72 -24.51
C ILE A 135 -13.72 30.23 -24.75
N ASP A 136 -13.28 29.87 -25.95
CA ASP A 136 -12.89 28.51 -26.30
C ASP A 136 -11.46 28.17 -25.80
N GLU A 137 -11.06 26.89 -25.99
CA GLU A 137 -9.73 26.40 -25.59
C GLU A 137 -8.57 27.06 -26.32
N SER A 138 -8.82 27.65 -27.51
CA SER A 138 -7.84 28.38 -28.30
C SER A 138 -7.74 29.85 -27.91
N GLY A 139 -8.55 30.31 -26.95
CA GLY A 139 -8.58 31.71 -26.52
C GLY A 139 -9.43 32.62 -27.39
N ASN A 140 -10.34 32.11 -28.24
CA ASN A 140 -11.24 32.94 -29.03
C ASN A 140 -12.55 33.20 -28.29
N VAL A 141 -13.06 34.44 -28.36
CA VAL A 141 -14.37 34.78 -27.83
C VAL A 141 -15.47 34.16 -28.71
N LEU A 142 -16.32 33.35 -28.14
CA LEU A 142 -17.37 32.62 -28.85
C LEU A 142 -18.60 33.47 -29.12
N ASP A 143 -19.36 33.17 -30.18
CA ASP A 143 -20.60 33.88 -30.54
C ASP A 143 -21.63 33.88 -29.40
N ARG A 144 -21.64 32.84 -28.58
CA ARG A 144 -22.53 32.68 -27.41
C ARG A 144 -22.11 33.53 -26.20
N ALA A 145 -20.95 34.22 -26.28
CA ALA A 145 -20.51 35.11 -25.22
C ALA A 145 -21.45 36.29 -25.02
N SER A 146 -22.05 36.79 -26.15
CA SER A 146 -23.18 37.71 -26.06
C SER A 146 -24.11 37.57 -27.27
N PRO A 147 -25.43 37.83 -27.08
CA PRO A 147 -26.37 37.86 -28.21
C PRO A 147 -26.01 38.92 -29.29
N ALA A 148 -25.34 40.01 -28.89
CA ALA A 148 -24.89 41.07 -29.79
C ALA A 148 -23.76 40.56 -30.68
N LEU A 149 -22.73 39.91 -30.13
CA LEU A 149 -21.58 39.36 -30.88
C LEU A 149 -22.04 38.35 -31.93
N GLY A 150 -22.92 37.43 -31.57
CA GLY A 150 -23.47 36.45 -32.52
C GLY A 150 -24.28 37.10 -33.65
N ARG A 151 -24.97 38.24 -33.40
CA ARG A 151 -25.65 39.01 -34.46
C ARG A 151 -24.65 39.73 -35.35
N ILE A 152 -23.65 40.40 -34.79
CA ILE A 152 -22.60 41.12 -35.52
C ILE A 152 -21.85 40.17 -36.45
N ARG A 153 -21.38 39.01 -35.97
CA ARG A 153 -20.66 38.03 -36.79
C ARG A 153 -21.49 37.46 -37.94
N ARG A 154 -22.77 37.21 -37.73
CA ARG A 154 -23.69 36.87 -38.84
C ARG A 154 -23.85 37.97 -39.81
N ALA A 155 -23.92 39.25 -39.39
CA ALA A 155 -23.99 40.42 -40.26
C ALA A 155 -22.68 40.57 -41.05
N ILE A 156 -21.51 40.35 -40.45
CA ILE A 156 -20.21 40.33 -41.14
C ILE A 156 -20.19 39.26 -42.22
N ALA A 157 -20.63 38.02 -41.90
CA ALA A 157 -20.68 36.93 -42.88
C ALA A 157 -21.57 37.27 -44.07
N HIS A 158 -22.75 37.89 -43.83
CA HIS A 158 -23.66 38.32 -44.86
C HIS A 158 -23.04 39.46 -45.71
N ALA A 159 -22.46 40.48 -45.06
CA ALA A 159 -21.83 41.62 -45.76
C ALA A 159 -20.62 41.18 -46.60
N ASN A 160 -19.83 40.22 -46.11
CA ASN A 160 -18.72 39.61 -46.87
C ASN A 160 -19.24 38.84 -48.11
N ALA A 161 -20.32 38.08 -47.99
CA ALA A 161 -20.93 37.38 -49.11
C ALA A 161 -21.45 38.41 -50.17
N GLU A 162 -22.12 39.44 -49.72
CA GLU A 162 -22.62 40.50 -50.58
C GLU A 162 -21.48 41.26 -51.31
N ALA A 163 -20.41 41.60 -50.58
CA ALA A 163 -19.23 42.26 -51.16
C ALA A 163 -18.55 41.40 -52.24
N ARG A 164 -18.41 40.08 -51.98
CA ARG A 164 -17.88 39.10 -52.94
C ARG A 164 -18.76 39.00 -54.18
N ASP A 165 -20.07 38.88 -54.02
CA ASP A 165 -20.99 38.76 -55.13
C ASP A 165 -20.94 40.00 -56.04
N ARG A 166 -20.94 41.22 -55.44
CA ARG A 166 -20.80 42.45 -56.18
C ARG A 166 -19.49 42.54 -56.99
N ILE A 167 -18.36 42.18 -56.38
CA ILE A 167 -17.07 42.14 -57.04
C ILE A 167 -17.00 41.05 -58.10
N SER A 168 -17.56 39.88 -57.86
CA SER A 168 -17.62 38.81 -58.86
C SER A 168 -18.41 39.22 -60.09
N LYS A 169 -19.50 39.97 -59.93
CA LYS A 169 -20.23 40.62 -61.09
C LYS A 169 -19.37 41.61 -61.88
N ILE A 170 -18.53 42.41 -61.20
CA ILE A 170 -17.63 43.33 -61.86
C ILE A 170 -16.53 42.58 -62.64
N LEU A 171 -15.97 41.46 -62.00
CA LEU A 171 -15.00 40.59 -62.67
C LEU A 171 -15.59 39.89 -63.88
N GLY A 172 -16.83 39.43 -63.84
CA GLY A 172 -17.50 38.74 -64.95
C GLY A 172 -17.97 39.62 -66.07
N SER A 173 -17.85 40.93 -65.92
CA SER A 173 -18.26 41.90 -66.95
C SER A 173 -17.31 41.89 -68.15
N ALA A 174 -17.83 41.65 -69.38
CA ALA A 174 -17.07 41.65 -70.62
C ALA A 174 -16.34 42.96 -70.86
N LYS A 175 -16.85 44.10 -70.35
CA LYS A 175 -16.22 45.44 -70.44
C LYS A 175 -14.87 45.45 -69.70
N ASN A 176 -14.70 44.74 -68.64
CA ASN A 176 -13.54 44.76 -67.74
C ASN A 176 -12.52 43.66 -68.08
N ALA A 177 -12.89 42.66 -68.91
CA ALA A 177 -12.11 41.49 -69.19
C ALA A 177 -10.65 41.71 -69.60
N LYS A 178 -10.39 42.79 -70.41
CA LYS A 178 -9.04 43.08 -70.85
C LYS A 178 -8.16 43.77 -69.79
N ALA A 179 -8.77 44.42 -68.80
CA ALA A 179 -8.07 45.09 -67.71
C ALA A 179 -7.73 44.19 -66.54
N ILE A 180 -8.47 43.09 -66.35
CA ILE A 180 -8.29 42.16 -65.26
C ILE A 180 -7.03 41.32 -65.50
N GLN A 181 -6.14 41.25 -64.48
CA GLN A 181 -4.93 40.44 -64.51
C GLN A 181 -5.25 38.95 -64.23
N GLU A 182 -6.05 38.71 -63.20
CA GLU A 182 -6.53 37.41 -62.82
C GLU A 182 -8.01 37.47 -62.36
N HIS A 183 -8.82 36.51 -62.75
CA HIS A 183 -10.24 36.48 -62.40
C HIS A 183 -10.48 35.95 -60.93
N ILE A 184 -9.82 36.61 -59.96
CA ILE A 184 -9.94 36.30 -58.54
C ILE A 184 -10.32 37.55 -57.73
N VAL A 185 -11.09 37.30 -56.64
CA VAL A 185 -11.31 38.30 -55.59
C VAL A 185 -10.26 38.08 -54.52
N THR A 186 -9.46 39.09 -54.22
CA THR A 186 -8.43 39.03 -53.15
C THR A 186 -8.73 40.06 -52.08
N ILE A 187 -8.04 39.97 -50.94
CA ILE A 187 -8.15 40.94 -49.84
C ILE A 187 -6.82 41.70 -49.71
N ARG A 188 -6.90 43.03 -49.67
CA ARG A 188 -5.80 43.91 -49.32
C ARG A 188 -6.27 44.96 -48.32
N ASN A 189 -5.50 45.14 -47.25
CA ASN A 189 -5.84 46.06 -46.17
C ASN A 189 -7.25 45.86 -45.59
N GLY A 190 -7.69 44.55 -45.51
CA GLY A 190 -9.03 44.19 -45.00
C GLY A 190 -10.19 44.49 -45.94
N ARG A 191 -9.91 44.79 -47.22
CA ARG A 191 -10.91 45.13 -48.25
C ARG A 191 -10.85 44.12 -49.40
N PHE A 192 -12.00 43.80 -49.96
CA PHE A 192 -12.07 43.04 -51.19
C PHE A 192 -11.67 43.85 -52.35
N VAL A 193 -10.69 43.44 -53.14
CA VAL A 193 -10.10 44.12 -54.30
C VAL A 193 -9.98 43.17 -55.46
N ILE A 194 -9.82 43.71 -56.66
CA ILE A 194 -9.55 42.93 -57.88
C ILE A 194 -8.15 43.29 -58.42
N PRO A 195 -7.38 42.33 -58.96
CA PRO A 195 -6.11 42.57 -59.58
C PRO A 195 -6.29 43.08 -61.00
N ILE A 196 -5.83 44.31 -61.28
CA ILE A 196 -5.90 44.99 -62.57
C ILE A 196 -4.48 45.18 -63.13
N LYS A 197 -4.30 45.01 -64.42
CA LYS A 197 -3.04 45.31 -65.06
C LYS A 197 -2.76 46.79 -64.97
N SER A 198 -1.52 47.17 -64.63
CA SER A 198 -1.15 48.58 -64.40
C SER A 198 -1.38 49.47 -65.64
N GLU A 199 -1.25 48.90 -66.83
CA GLU A 199 -1.53 49.62 -68.13
C GLU A 199 -3.01 49.98 -68.31
N PHE A 200 -3.92 49.36 -67.57
CA PHE A 200 -5.36 49.60 -67.60
C PHE A 200 -5.88 50.20 -66.25
N ALA A 201 -5.04 50.96 -65.53
CA ALA A 201 -5.35 51.50 -64.21
C ALA A 201 -6.69 52.33 -64.19
N GLY A 202 -7.13 52.92 -65.26
CA GLY A 202 -8.40 53.68 -65.32
C GLY A 202 -9.59 52.90 -65.86
N ALA A 203 -9.44 51.64 -66.27
CA ALA A 203 -10.50 50.85 -66.91
C ALA A 203 -11.62 50.43 -65.95
N VAL A 204 -11.27 50.24 -64.71
CA VAL A 204 -12.22 49.99 -63.62
C VAL A 204 -12.17 51.11 -62.61
N PRO A 205 -13.21 51.93 -62.51
CA PRO A 205 -13.25 53.03 -61.56
C PRO A 205 -13.18 52.47 -60.11
N GLY A 206 -12.16 52.89 -59.35
CA GLY A 206 -11.93 52.38 -58.02
C GLY A 206 -10.72 53.03 -57.32
N ILE A 207 -10.48 52.55 -56.06
CA ILE A 207 -9.37 53.01 -55.22
C ILE A 207 -8.26 51.96 -55.29
N VAL A 208 -7.03 52.32 -55.55
CA VAL A 208 -5.86 51.44 -55.49
C VAL A 208 -5.44 51.30 -54.05
N HIS A 209 -5.45 50.03 -53.51
CA HIS A 209 -5.04 49.75 -52.16
C HIS A 209 -3.64 49.17 -52.06
N ASP A 210 -3.16 48.55 -53.12
CA ASP A 210 -1.83 47.96 -53.16
C ASP A 210 -1.34 47.77 -54.61
N THR A 211 -0.02 47.57 -54.75
CA THR A 211 0.62 47.32 -56.04
C THR A 211 1.52 46.08 -55.87
N SER A 212 1.53 45.20 -56.88
CA SER A 212 2.44 44.06 -56.88
C SER A 212 3.90 44.53 -56.87
N SER A 213 4.77 43.65 -56.27
CA SER A 213 6.23 43.96 -56.24
C SER A 213 6.88 44.23 -57.58
N SER A 214 6.33 43.70 -58.67
CA SER A 214 6.79 43.99 -60.03
C SER A 214 6.19 45.29 -60.66
N GLY A 215 5.27 45.94 -59.96
CA GLY A 215 4.55 47.09 -60.49
C GLY A 215 3.54 46.81 -61.59
N GLN A 216 3.39 45.54 -62.00
CA GLN A 216 2.55 45.18 -63.15
C GLN A 216 1.07 44.99 -62.82
N THR A 217 0.73 44.81 -61.50
CA THR A 217 -0.64 44.60 -61.05
C THR A 217 -1.02 45.61 -59.99
N LEU A 218 -2.14 46.25 -60.14
CA LEU A 218 -2.76 47.14 -59.16
C LEU A 218 -3.91 46.41 -58.52
N PHE A 219 -3.99 46.44 -57.19
CA PHE A 219 -5.11 45.94 -56.45
C PHE A 219 -6.13 46.99 -56.17
N VAL A 220 -7.21 46.96 -56.97
CA VAL A 220 -8.20 48.06 -57.02
C VAL A 220 -9.47 47.63 -56.32
N GLU A 221 -9.96 48.46 -55.40
CA GLU A 221 -11.33 48.36 -54.83
C GLU A 221 -12.27 49.10 -55.83
N PRO A 222 -13.16 48.39 -56.53
CA PRO A 222 -14.10 48.99 -57.39
C PRO A 222 -15.09 49.91 -56.67
N LEU A 223 -15.46 51.08 -57.22
CA LEU A 223 -16.44 51.97 -56.62
C LEU A 223 -17.79 51.25 -56.30
N GLY A 224 -18.20 50.27 -57.12
CA GLY A 224 -19.40 49.52 -56.92
C GLY A 224 -19.33 48.56 -55.69
N ALA A 225 -18.12 48.29 -55.13
CA ALA A 225 -17.93 47.51 -53.95
C ALA A 225 -17.63 48.36 -52.71
N LEU A 226 -17.38 49.64 -52.86
CA LEU A 226 -16.94 50.51 -51.78
C LEU A 226 -17.90 50.52 -50.56
N GLU A 227 -19.20 50.62 -50.83
CA GLU A 227 -20.23 50.62 -49.75
C GLU A 227 -20.26 49.30 -48.98
N SER A 228 -20.17 48.16 -49.69
CA SER A 228 -20.14 46.84 -49.07
C SER A 228 -18.87 46.63 -48.23
N ASN A 229 -17.70 47.00 -48.76
CA ASN A 229 -16.44 46.99 -48.03
C ASN A 229 -16.46 47.87 -46.77
N ASN A 230 -17.05 49.10 -46.89
CA ASN A 230 -17.20 49.98 -45.72
C ASN A 230 -18.12 49.39 -44.69
N ARG A 231 -19.20 48.73 -45.10
CA ARG A 231 -20.12 48.02 -44.17
C ARG A 231 -19.40 46.86 -43.44
N VAL A 232 -18.61 46.05 -44.14
CA VAL A 232 -17.79 45.01 -43.53
C VAL A 232 -16.86 45.64 -42.48
N ARG A 233 -16.16 46.69 -42.82
CA ARG A 233 -15.23 47.38 -41.89
C ARG A 233 -15.93 47.96 -40.67
N THR A 234 -17.09 48.56 -40.83
CA THR A 234 -17.89 49.08 -39.72
C THR A 234 -18.31 47.96 -38.79
N LEU A 235 -18.80 46.84 -39.33
CA LEU A 235 -19.20 45.68 -38.55
C LEU A 235 -18.01 45.03 -37.84
N GLN A 236 -16.83 44.99 -38.43
CA GLN A 236 -15.61 44.49 -37.76
C GLN A 236 -15.20 45.36 -36.57
N LEU A 237 -15.31 46.69 -36.69
CA LEU A 237 -15.07 47.62 -35.59
C LEU A 237 -16.14 47.48 -34.48
N GLU A 238 -17.37 47.18 -34.84
CA GLU A 238 -18.42 46.85 -33.87
C GLU A 238 -18.14 45.51 -33.15
N GLU A 239 -17.67 44.48 -33.88
CA GLU A 239 -17.22 43.21 -33.30
C GLU A 239 -16.09 43.45 -32.29
N GLU A 240 -15.06 44.18 -32.66
CA GLU A 240 -13.93 44.50 -31.79
C GLU A 240 -14.36 45.21 -30.49
N ARG A 241 -15.26 46.23 -30.64
CA ARG A 241 -15.83 46.91 -29.46
C ARG A 241 -16.63 45.99 -28.56
N GLU A 242 -17.45 45.10 -29.16
CA GLU A 242 -18.27 44.16 -28.38
C GLU A 242 -17.41 43.10 -27.71
N VAL A 243 -16.35 42.58 -28.38
CA VAL A 243 -15.38 41.68 -27.77
C VAL A 243 -14.69 42.36 -26.59
N ASN A 244 -14.19 43.59 -26.77
CA ASN A 244 -13.55 44.33 -25.69
C ASN A 244 -14.50 44.59 -24.52
N ARG A 245 -15.78 44.89 -24.78
CA ARG A 245 -16.81 45.06 -23.75
C ARG A 245 -17.02 43.75 -22.95
N ILE A 246 -17.04 42.61 -23.64
CA ILE A 246 -17.18 41.28 -23.00
C ILE A 246 -15.97 40.99 -22.11
N LEU A 247 -14.76 41.17 -22.65
CA LEU A 247 -13.51 40.95 -21.92
C LEU A 247 -13.38 41.86 -20.70
N ASP A 248 -13.74 43.14 -20.84
CA ASP A 248 -13.76 44.08 -19.71
C ASP A 248 -14.77 43.69 -18.63
N GLY A 249 -15.96 43.23 -19.01
CA GLY A 249 -16.95 42.73 -18.09
C GLY A 249 -16.47 41.50 -17.30
N LEU A 250 -15.90 40.53 -17.99
CA LEU A 250 -15.36 39.34 -17.38
C LEU A 250 -14.14 39.62 -16.49
N SER A 251 -13.27 40.55 -16.90
CA SER A 251 -12.11 40.98 -16.10
C SER A 251 -12.54 41.65 -14.80
N ARG A 252 -13.57 42.49 -14.83
CA ARG A 252 -14.14 43.11 -13.63
C ARG A 252 -14.75 42.07 -12.69
N ASP A 253 -15.39 41.01 -13.21
CA ASP A 253 -15.91 39.92 -12.42
C ASP A 253 -14.78 39.13 -11.78
N VAL A 254 -13.70 38.82 -12.48
CA VAL A 254 -12.47 38.22 -11.95
C VAL A 254 -11.85 39.09 -10.86
N GLY A 255 -11.72 40.41 -11.11
CA GLY A 255 -11.14 41.33 -10.13
C GLY A 255 -11.93 41.39 -8.80
N ARG A 256 -13.28 41.31 -8.85
CA ARG A 256 -14.12 41.29 -7.66
C ARG A 256 -13.92 40.01 -6.84
N GLU A 257 -13.68 38.89 -7.48
CA GLU A 257 -13.51 37.58 -6.82
C GLU A 257 -12.01 37.19 -6.67
N ALA A 258 -11.07 38.10 -6.96
CA ALA A 258 -9.63 37.79 -6.99
C ALA A 258 -9.14 37.08 -5.74
N ALA A 259 -9.48 37.56 -4.55
CA ALA A 259 -9.08 36.94 -3.29
C ALA A 259 -9.61 35.50 -3.14
N GLN A 260 -10.86 35.23 -3.56
CA GLN A 260 -11.42 33.88 -3.47
C GLN A 260 -10.87 32.96 -4.56
N ILE A 261 -10.55 33.47 -5.74
CA ILE A 261 -9.85 32.71 -6.79
C ILE A 261 -8.51 32.22 -6.26
N GLU A 262 -7.75 33.10 -5.60
CA GLU A 262 -6.45 32.76 -5.01
C GLU A 262 -6.54 31.66 -3.95
N ILE A 263 -7.54 31.76 -3.05
CA ILE A 263 -7.79 30.70 -2.02
C ILE A 263 -8.12 29.36 -2.70
N ASN A 264 -8.93 29.36 -3.74
CA ASN A 264 -9.32 28.15 -4.44
C ASN A 264 -8.15 27.50 -5.20
N VAL A 265 -7.31 28.32 -5.84
CA VAL A 265 -6.12 27.86 -6.56
C VAL A 265 -5.02 27.41 -5.59
N GLU A 266 -4.93 28.05 -4.42
CA GLU A 266 -4.01 27.62 -3.36
C GLU A 266 -4.42 26.26 -2.78
N MET A 267 -5.72 26.03 -2.54
CA MET A 267 -6.23 24.70 -2.19
C MET A 267 -5.84 23.65 -3.25
N LEU A 268 -6.03 23.99 -4.54
CA LEU A 268 -5.65 23.10 -5.65
C LEU A 268 -4.16 22.77 -5.60
N ALA A 269 -3.30 23.75 -5.33
CA ALA A 269 -1.85 23.57 -5.23
C ALA A 269 -1.44 22.63 -4.08
N VAL A 270 -2.11 22.73 -2.93
CA VAL A 270 -1.88 21.80 -1.80
C VAL A 270 -2.31 20.39 -2.18
N LEU A 271 -3.47 20.22 -2.83
CA LEU A 271 -3.94 18.92 -3.30
C LEU A 271 -3.02 18.35 -4.40
N ASP A 272 -2.47 19.19 -5.25
CA ASP A 272 -1.50 18.79 -6.28
C ASP A 272 -0.18 18.29 -5.67
N LEU A 273 0.31 18.93 -4.63
CA LEU A 273 1.47 18.42 -3.88
C LEU A 273 1.19 17.05 -3.25
N LEU A 274 0.01 16.85 -2.66
CA LEU A 274 -0.39 15.53 -2.13
C LEU A 274 -0.52 14.50 -3.24
N TYR A 275 -1.09 14.89 -4.38
CA TYR A 275 -1.20 14.06 -5.58
C TYR A 275 0.19 13.64 -6.08
N ALA A 276 1.12 14.57 -6.19
CA ALA A 276 2.49 14.30 -6.63
C ALA A 276 3.24 13.35 -5.69
N LYS A 277 3.11 13.54 -4.36
CA LYS A 277 3.67 12.60 -3.37
C LYS A 277 3.08 11.19 -3.54
N ALA A 278 1.78 11.06 -3.78
CA ALA A 278 1.10 9.79 -3.99
C ALA A 278 1.53 9.11 -5.31
N GLU A 279 1.76 9.89 -6.39
CA GLU A 279 2.31 9.36 -7.66
C GLU A 279 3.74 8.85 -7.51
N VAL A 280 4.61 9.58 -6.79
CA VAL A 280 5.97 9.12 -6.47
C VAL A 280 5.92 7.85 -5.62
N ALA A 281 4.99 7.77 -4.67
CA ALA A 281 4.80 6.57 -3.86
C ALA A 281 4.33 5.36 -4.68
N LYS A 282 3.45 5.58 -5.65
CA LYS A 282 2.96 4.54 -6.57
C LYS A 282 4.06 3.99 -7.45
N SER A 283 4.89 4.86 -8.05
CA SER A 283 5.99 4.44 -8.92
C SER A 283 7.10 3.66 -8.19
N GLY A 284 7.27 3.90 -6.88
CA GLY A 284 8.27 3.24 -6.04
C GLY A 284 7.74 2.06 -5.23
N ASP A 285 6.49 1.63 -5.42
CA ASP A 285 5.79 0.64 -4.57
C ASP A 285 5.96 0.95 -3.07
N ALA A 286 5.87 2.24 -2.72
CA ALA A 286 6.15 2.73 -1.38
C ALA A 286 4.97 2.47 -0.42
N ILE A 287 5.28 2.39 0.86
CA ILE A 287 4.29 2.24 1.94
C ILE A 287 4.34 3.44 2.88
N ALA A 288 3.26 3.71 3.60
CA ALA A 288 3.29 4.62 4.74
C ALA A 288 4.06 3.94 5.89
N PRO A 289 5.12 4.58 6.45
CA PRO A 289 5.80 4.02 7.62
C PRO A 289 4.91 4.10 8.86
N GLU A 290 5.12 3.18 9.79
CA GLU A 290 4.57 3.29 11.14
C GLU A 290 5.34 4.38 11.88
N LEU A 291 4.62 5.35 12.45
CA LEU A 291 5.21 6.43 13.22
C LEU A 291 5.22 6.10 14.71
N THR A 292 6.36 6.26 15.39
CA THR A 292 6.54 5.92 16.80
C THR A 292 7.05 7.13 17.60
N GLU A 293 6.61 7.26 18.85
CA GLU A 293 7.07 8.35 19.76
C GLU A 293 8.54 8.19 20.20
N GLU A 294 9.07 6.97 20.15
CA GLU A 294 10.47 6.70 20.44
C GLU A 294 11.34 7.02 19.22
N ALA A 295 12.55 7.53 19.47
CA ALA A 295 13.52 7.77 18.39
C ALA A 295 14.06 6.44 17.88
N GLU A 296 13.51 5.92 16.78
CA GLU A 296 13.92 4.68 16.14
C GLU A 296 13.84 4.75 14.61
N VAL A 297 14.66 3.96 13.97
CA VAL A 297 14.60 3.69 12.52
C VAL A 297 14.64 2.18 12.34
N THR A 298 13.53 1.60 11.93
CA THR A 298 13.44 0.18 11.55
C THR A 298 12.98 0.08 10.12
N ILE A 299 13.83 -0.41 9.25
CA ILE A 299 13.57 -0.53 7.82
C ILE A 299 13.52 -2.00 7.44
N HIS A 300 12.42 -2.43 6.85
CA HIS A 300 12.26 -3.76 6.28
C HIS A 300 12.27 -3.68 4.77
N HIS A 301 13.22 -4.37 4.13
CA HIS A 301 13.37 -4.46 2.68
C HIS A 301 13.32 -3.09 1.97
N GLY A 302 13.93 -2.07 2.58
CA GLY A 302 14.00 -0.72 2.03
C GLY A 302 14.87 -0.67 0.77
N ARG A 303 14.42 0.06 -0.23
CA ARG A 303 15.13 0.30 -1.49
C ARG A 303 15.46 1.78 -1.62
N HIS A 304 16.72 2.09 -1.95
CA HIS A 304 17.12 3.49 -2.13
C HIS A 304 16.34 4.10 -3.33
N PRO A 305 15.54 5.15 -3.12
CA PRO A 305 14.60 5.64 -4.14
C PRO A 305 15.28 6.08 -5.44
N LEU A 306 16.51 6.59 -5.38
CA LEU A 306 17.22 7.10 -6.55
C LEU A 306 17.89 6.03 -7.42
N LEU A 307 17.98 4.78 -6.95
CA LEU A 307 18.63 3.68 -7.69
C LEU A 307 17.67 2.93 -8.62
N GLY A 308 16.35 3.16 -8.52
CA GLY A 308 15.33 2.50 -9.35
C GLY A 308 15.40 0.98 -9.25
N GLU A 309 15.32 0.29 -10.39
CA GLU A 309 15.35 -1.18 -10.47
C GLU A 309 16.66 -1.81 -9.98
N ARG A 310 17.76 -1.06 -9.97
CA ARG A 310 19.06 -1.50 -9.45
C ARG A 310 19.14 -1.50 -7.93
N ALA A 311 18.14 -0.97 -7.23
CA ALA A 311 18.11 -0.93 -5.79
C ALA A 311 17.92 -2.33 -5.20
N VAL A 312 18.89 -2.80 -4.46
CA VAL A 312 18.79 -4.02 -3.65
C VAL A 312 18.09 -3.69 -2.34
N ALA A 313 17.13 -4.53 -1.96
CA ALA A 313 16.40 -4.34 -0.72
C ALA A 313 17.28 -4.58 0.51
N GLN A 314 17.30 -3.64 1.43
CA GLN A 314 18.09 -3.71 2.66
C GLN A 314 17.19 -3.61 3.89
N SER A 315 17.56 -4.33 4.95
CA SER A 315 16.90 -4.24 6.24
C SER A 315 17.89 -3.82 7.30
N LEU A 316 17.52 -2.83 8.11
CA LEU A 316 18.34 -2.34 9.21
C LEU A 316 17.44 -1.82 10.35
N ARG A 317 18.02 -1.77 11.56
CA ARG A 317 17.32 -1.21 12.70
C ARG A 317 18.27 -0.45 13.64
N VAL A 318 17.77 0.67 14.14
CA VAL A 318 18.35 1.43 15.26
C VAL A 318 17.17 1.81 16.15
N ASP A 319 17.10 1.23 17.35
CA ASP A 319 15.95 1.28 18.25
C ASP A 319 16.38 1.42 19.72
N GLY A 320 15.53 1.01 20.67
CA GLY A 320 15.85 0.99 22.10
C GLY A 320 16.99 0.05 22.45
N ASP A 321 17.06 -1.12 21.80
CA ASP A 321 18.06 -2.15 22.06
C ASP A 321 19.37 -1.89 21.31
N VAL A 322 19.28 -1.44 20.05
CA VAL A 322 20.41 -1.13 19.18
C VAL A 322 20.46 0.38 18.92
N ARG A 323 21.16 1.12 19.75
CA ARG A 323 21.28 2.57 19.61
C ARG A 323 22.30 3.00 18.56
N LEU A 324 23.28 2.15 18.29
CA LEU A 324 24.32 2.40 17.30
C LEU A 324 24.47 1.18 16.41
N LEU A 325 24.33 1.38 15.09
CA LEU A 325 24.58 0.34 14.08
C LEU A 325 25.89 0.64 13.36
N LEU A 326 26.86 -0.26 13.47
CA LEU A 326 28.16 -0.14 12.83
C LEU A 326 28.22 -1.02 11.59
N ILE A 327 28.22 -0.41 10.42
CA ILE A 327 28.24 -1.10 9.13
C ILE A 327 29.70 -1.26 8.67
N SER A 328 30.14 -2.49 8.48
CA SER A 328 31.51 -2.80 8.09
C SER A 328 31.57 -3.55 6.74
N GLY A 329 32.72 -3.49 6.07
CA GLY A 329 32.96 -4.14 4.80
C GLY A 329 33.69 -3.25 3.80
N PRO A 330 34.03 -3.74 2.59
CA PRO A 330 34.68 -2.94 1.53
C PRO A 330 33.80 -1.77 1.03
N ASN A 331 34.43 -0.71 0.51
CA ASN A 331 33.73 0.49 0.04
C ASN A 331 32.75 0.22 -1.12
N MET A 332 33.06 -0.72 -1.99
CA MET A 332 32.21 -1.14 -3.12
C MET A 332 30.92 -1.87 -2.67
N GLY A 333 30.75 -2.16 -1.38
CA GLY A 333 29.64 -2.99 -0.87
C GLY A 333 28.30 -2.25 -0.63
N GLY A 334 28.24 -0.93 -0.80
CA GLY A 334 26.99 -0.17 -0.62
C GLY A 334 26.74 0.31 0.82
N LYS A 335 27.75 0.40 1.69
CA LYS A 335 27.66 0.96 3.06
C LYS A 335 27.08 2.37 3.05
N THR A 336 27.65 3.25 2.23
CA THR A 336 27.20 4.65 2.06
C THR A 336 25.76 4.73 1.57
N VAL A 337 25.35 3.81 0.69
CA VAL A 337 23.96 3.71 0.21
C VAL A 337 23.00 3.38 1.35
N ALA A 338 23.38 2.45 2.24
CA ALA A 338 22.59 2.09 3.41
C ALA A 338 22.44 3.27 4.39
N LEU A 339 23.52 4.01 4.64
CA LEU A 339 23.50 5.23 5.45
C LEU A 339 22.58 6.30 4.84
N LYS A 340 22.80 6.62 3.56
CA LYS A 340 21.98 7.59 2.81
C LYS A 340 20.51 7.19 2.82
N MET A 341 20.19 5.92 2.55
CA MET A 341 18.82 5.42 2.56
C MET A 341 18.15 5.63 3.92
N ALA A 342 18.83 5.29 5.02
CA ALA A 342 18.25 5.43 6.35
C ALA A 342 17.92 6.90 6.69
N GLY A 343 18.86 7.81 6.43
CA GLY A 343 18.63 9.24 6.63
C GLY A 343 17.57 9.82 5.71
N LEU A 344 17.63 9.46 4.44
CA LEU A 344 16.67 9.89 3.44
C LEU A 344 15.24 9.45 3.77
N PHE A 345 15.08 8.21 4.29
CA PHE A 345 13.76 7.71 4.71
C PHE A 345 13.19 8.52 5.87
N VAL A 346 14.01 8.92 6.85
CA VAL A 346 13.55 9.82 7.92
C VAL A 346 13.11 11.17 7.34
N VAL A 347 13.92 11.79 6.47
CA VAL A 347 13.59 13.06 5.82
C VAL A 347 12.33 12.95 4.97
N MET A 348 12.20 11.89 4.15
CA MET A 348 11.01 11.64 3.33
C MET A 348 9.76 11.46 4.19
N ALA A 349 9.84 10.66 5.26
CA ALA A 349 8.73 10.46 6.19
C ALA A 349 8.26 11.78 6.81
N TYR A 350 9.20 12.62 7.22
CA TYR A 350 8.92 13.95 7.78
C TYR A 350 8.38 14.94 6.74
N CYS A 351 8.60 14.70 5.46
CA CYS A 351 7.93 15.43 4.38
C CYS A 351 6.55 14.86 4.01
N GLY A 352 6.01 13.90 4.76
CA GLY A 352 4.77 13.21 4.43
C GLY A 352 4.86 12.34 3.17
N MET A 353 6.05 11.91 2.77
CA MET A 353 6.26 10.99 1.65
C MET A 353 6.27 9.55 2.15
N GLN A 354 5.72 8.64 1.37
CA GLN A 354 5.78 7.20 1.64
C GLN A 354 7.13 6.62 1.25
N LEU A 355 7.50 5.49 1.84
CA LEU A 355 8.83 4.90 1.73
C LEU A 355 8.82 3.63 0.87
N PRO A 356 9.76 3.47 -0.07
CA PRO A 356 9.91 2.23 -0.85
C PRO A 356 10.49 1.11 0.04
N ALA A 357 9.64 0.52 0.87
CA ALA A 357 10.01 -0.47 1.89
C ALA A 357 8.85 -1.45 2.13
N ALA A 358 9.09 -2.53 2.89
CA ALA A 358 8.06 -3.48 3.28
C ALA A 358 7.31 -3.03 4.55
N VAL A 359 6.12 -3.59 4.73
CA VAL A 359 5.28 -3.41 5.92
C VAL A 359 6.07 -3.73 7.20
N GLY A 360 5.82 -2.98 8.27
CA GLY A 360 6.56 -3.04 9.52
C GLY A 360 7.75 -2.08 9.59
N THR A 361 7.99 -1.28 8.53
CA THR A 361 8.98 -0.20 8.56
C THR A 361 8.48 0.92 9.48
N ARG A 362 9.33 1.30 10.47
CA ARG A 362 9.01 2.27 11.50
C ARG A 362 9.98 3.45 11.48
N ILE A 363 9.44 4.64 11.61
CA ILE A 363 10.18 5.89 11.72
C ILE A 363 9.74 6.61 12.99
N GLY A 364 10.69 6.81 13.88
CA GLY A 364 10.46 7.43 15.17
C GLY A 364 10.56 8.95 15.19
N LYS A 365 10.31 9.50 16.38
CA LYS A 365 10.35 10.93 16.64
C LYS A 365 11.78 11.43 16.80
N PHE A 366 12.30 12.02 15.73
CA PHE A 366 13.59 12.70 15.74
C PHE A 366 13.42 14.22 15.80
N GLY A 367 14.23 14.87 16.62
CA GLY A 367 14.35 16.32 16.62
C GLY A 367 15.46 16.82 15.69
N ARG A 368 16.40 15.93 15.35
CA ARG A 368 17.55 16.28 14.51
C ARG A 368 18.11 15.06 13.76
N VAL A 369 18.43 15.27 12.50
CA VAL A 369 19.23 14.35 11.65
C VAL A 369 20.48 15.07 11.23
N ILE A 370 21.65 14.46 11.44
CA ILE A 370 22.94 15.03 11.06
C ILE A 370 23.69 13.98 10.25
N ALA A 371 24.12 14.33 9.05
CA ALA A 371 24.90 13.46 8.20
C ALA A 371 26.31 14.04 7.98
N ASP A 372 27.30 13.19 8.11
CA ASP A 372 28.66 13.39 7.63
C ASP A 372 28.98 12.24 6.66
N ILE A 373 28.53 12.43 5.42
CA ILE A 373 28.60 11.48 4.32
C ILE A 373 29.12 12.23 3.09
N GLY A 374 30.17 11.75 2.46
CA GLY A 374 30.67 12.33 1.23
C GLY A 374 32.12 11.94 0.94
N ASP A 375 32.48 11.94 -0.35
CA ASP A 375 33.84 11.63 -0.80
C ASP A 375 34.83 12.71 -0.38
N GLU A 376 35.96 12.30 0.16
CA GLU A 376 37.15 13.14 0.45
C GLU A 376 37.75 13.86 -0.77
N GLN A 377 37.19 13.70 -1.96
CA GLN A 377 37.75 14.13 -3.26
C GLN A 377 37.28 15.48 -3.76
N SER A 378 36.62 16.29 -2.95
CA SER A 378 36.30 17.68 -3.36
C SER A 378 37.57 18.54 -3.35
N LEU A 379 38.20 18.66 -4.50
CA LEU A 379 39.39 19.50 -4.77
C LEU A 379 39.17 21.02 -4.56
N VAL A 380 38.00 21.45 -4.14
CA VAL A 380 37.60 22.88 -4.06
C VAL A 380 37.82 23.49 -2.65
N ALA A 381 37.93 22.67 -1.60
CA ALA A 381 38.15 23.19 -0.25
C ALA A 381 39.63 23.12 0.13
N ASN A 382 40.29 24.28 0.24
CA ASN A 382 41.68 24.47 0.64
C ASN A 382 41.98 24.12 2.14
N THR A 383 41.10 23.47 2.85
CA THR A 383 41.27 22.96 4.22
C THR A 383 41.60 21.46 4.17
N SER A 384 42.53 20.97 4.98
CA SER A 384 42.81 19.54 5.04
C SER A 384 41.50 18.79 5.30
N THR A 385 41.19 17.79 4.48
CA THR A 385 39.96 17.00 4.54
C THR A 385 39.66 16.47 5.95
N PHE A 386 40.69 16.08 6.69
CA PHE A 386 40.59 15.62 8.08
C PHE A 386 40.11 16.70 9.06
N SER A 387 40.55 17.98 8.92
CA SER A 387 40.11 19.06 9.79
C SER A 387 38.64 19.42 9.58
N ALA A 388 38.16 19.38 8.36
CA ALA A 388 36.76 19.60 8.02
C ALA A 388 35.87 18.48 8.58
N HIS A 389 36.31 17.23 8.48
CA HIS A 389 35.65 16.08 9.08
C HIS A 389 35.57 16.18 10.61
N LEU A 390 36.70 16.55 11.29
CA LEU A 390 36.69 16.79 12.74
C LEU A 390 35.74 17.90 13.15
N ALA A 391 35.67 18.99 12.40
CA ALA A 391 34.73 20.08 12.70
C ALA A 391 33.28 19.57 12.61
N ARG A 392 32.95 18.76 11.61
CA ARG A 392 31.61 18.16 11.47
C ARG A 392 31.32 17.17 12.60
N LEU A 393 32.26 16.31 12.98
CA LEU A 393 32.10 15.39 14.11
C LEU A 393 31.88 16.15 15.43
N ARG A 394 32.52 17.32 15.62
CA ARG A 394 32.22 18.21 16.75
C ARG A 394 30.77 18.71 16.71
N GLU A 395 30.29 19.20 15.56
CA GLU A 395 28.87 19.62 15.39
C GLU A 395 27.90 18.48 15.70
N VAL A 396 28.24 17.25 15.26
CA VAL A 396 27.45 16.05 15.57
C VAL A 396 27.40 15.82 17.09
N LEU A 397 28.52 15.89 17.77
CA LEU A 397 28.58 15.74 19.24
C LEU A 397 27.83 16.85 19.96
N ASP A 398 28.04 18.11 19.57
CA ASP A 398 27.39 19.26 20.19
C ASP A 398 25.87 19.21 20.04
N GLY A 399 25.39 18.68 18.93
CA GLY A 399 23.96 18.46 18.62
C GLY A 399 23.38 17.13 19.08
N ALA A 400 24.19 16.23 19.65
CA ALA A 400 23.76 14.89 20.03
C ALA A 400 22.85 14.86 21.24
N GLY A 401 21.73 14.18 21.16
CA GLY A 401 20.75 13.95 22.22
C GLY A 401 19.84 12.75 21.90
N PRO A 402 18.91 12.41 22.81
CA PRO A 402 18.07 11.22 22.66
C PRO A 402 17.21 11.20 21.38
N SER A 403 16.89 12.37 20.83
CA SER A 403 16.13 12.53 19.59
C SER A 403 17.00 12.85 18.36
N THR A 404 18.31 12.56 18.42
CA THR A 404 19.23 12.81 17.30
C THR A 404 19.56 11.51 16.58
N LEU A 405 19.49 11.54 15.24
CA LEU A 405 20.04 10.51 14.34
C LEU A 405 21.33 11.05 13.73
N ALA A 406 22.46 10.40 14.02
CA ALA A 406 23.75 10.69 13.42
C ALA A 406 24.10 9.64 12.35
N LEU A 407 24.50 10.10 11.17
CA LEU A 407 24.89 9.28 10.03
C LEU A 407 26.33 9.61 9.69
N LEU A 408 27.25 8.68 9.96
CA LEU A 408 28.70 8.93 9.86
C LEU A 408 29.33 7.92 8.90
N ASP A 409 29.88 8.41 7.81
CA ASP A 409 30.58 7.56 6.85
C ASP A 409 32.10 7.56 7.11
N GLU A 410 32.72 6.39 7.01
CA GLU A 410 34.16 6.15 7.16
C GLU A 410 34.80 6.80 8.40
N ILE A 411 34.13 6.70 9.56
CA ILE A 411 34.64 7.31 10.80
C ILE A 411 36.03 6.79 11.16
N GLY A 412 36.93 7.72 11.42
CA GLY A 412 38.34 7.45 11.77
C GLY A 412 39.30 7.36 10.57
N ALA A 413 38.80 7.57 9.35
CA ALA A 413 39.64 7.67 8.14
C ALA A 413 40.39 9.03 8.09
N GLY A 414 41.39 9.13 7.22
CA GLY A 414 42.14 10.37 6.96
C GLY A 414 43.24 10.70 7.95
N THR A 415 43.55 9.81 8.92
CA THR A 415 44.68 9.92 9.87
C THR A 415 45.34 8.57 10.11
N GLU A 416 46.35 8.53 11.00
CA GLU A 416 46.98 7.28 11.41
C GLU A 416 45.90 6.28 11.92
N PRO A 417 45.91 5.02 11.44
CA PRO A 417 44.83 4.05 11.69
C PRO A 417 44.49 3.85 13.17
N ASN A 418 45.51 3.69 14.04
CA ASN A 418 45.28 3.44 15.47
C ASN A 418 44.71 4.71 16.19
N THR A 419 45.25 5.88 15.86
CA THR A 419 44.78 7.16 16.40
C THR A 419 43.38 7.47 15.91
N GLY A 420 43.10 7.24 14.63
CA GLY A 420 41.77 7.40 14.03
C GLY A 420 40.75 6.48 14.67
N ALA A 421 41.05 5.21 14.86
CA ALA A 421 40.18 4.25 15.50
C ALA A 421 39.89 4.60 16.98
N ALA A 422 40.93 5.02 17.73
CA ALA A 422 40.75 5.43 19.12
C ALA A 422 39.85 6.69 19.26
N LEU A 423 40.05 7.68 18.38
CA LEU A 423 39.23 8.88 18.34
C LEU A 423 37.77 8.56 17.95
N ALA A 424 37.59 7.76 16.91
CA ALA A 424 36.26 7.30 16.45
C ALA A 424 35.54 6.56 17.58
N ARG A 425 36.18 5.63 18.28
CA ARG A 425 35.62 4.93 19.43
C ARG A 425 35.16 5.90 20.52
N ALA A 426 36.03 6.85 20.93
CA ALA A 426 35.68 7.84 21.93
C ALA A 426 34.48 8.71 21.53
N LEU A 427 34.36 9.06 20.25
CA LEU A 427 33.21 9.78 19.69
C LEU A 427 31.94 8.96 19.77
N LEU A 428 31.99 7.67 19.37
CA LEU A 428 30.84 6.76 19.45
C LEU A 428 30.38 6.53 20.90
N GLU A 429 31.30 6.36 21.83
CA GLU A 429 30.99 6.32 23.27
C GLU A 429 30.35 7.65 23.76
N GLY A 430 30.79 8.77 23.20
CA GLY A 430 30.22 10.10 23.45
C GLY A 430 28.75 10.20 22.96
N LEU A 431 28.44 9.69 21.79
CA LEU A 431 27.09 9.63 21.25
C LEU A 431 26.18 8.74 22.09
N LEU A 432 26.67 7.54 22.47
CA LEU A 432 25.93 6.60 23.33
C LEU A 432 25.59 7.20 24.68
N ARG A 433 26.54 7.89 25.32
CA ARG A 433 26.30 8.58 26.61
C ARG A 433 25.23 9.66 26.51
N ARG A 434 25.12 10.35 25.37
CA ARG A 434 24.11 11.38 25.12
C ARG A 434 22.75 10.79 24.69
N GLY A 435 22.69 9.47 24.51
CA GLY A 435 21.47 8.78 24.12
C GLY A 435 21.12 8.91 22.63
N ALA A 436 22.02 9.43 21.81
CA ALA A 436 21.80 9.57 20.38
C ALA A 436 21.68 8.21 19.68
N ARG A 437 20.95 8.19 18.56
CA ARG A 437 20.94 7.07 17.61
C ARG A 437 21.98 7.34 16.54
N ALA A 438 22.73 6.31 16.13
CA ALA A 438 23.71 6.48 15.07
C ALA A 438 23.78 5.28 14.15
N ILE A 439 24.03 5.56 12.86
CA ILE A 439 24.41 4.56 11.85
C ILE A 439 25.78 5.00 11.32
N VAL A 440 26.74 4.12 11.40
CA VAL A 440 28.13 4.46 11.16
C VAL A 440 28.78 3.45 10.23
N SER A 441 29.49 3.87 9.20
CA SER A 441 30.30 2.98 8.42
C SER A 441 31.76 3.01 8.84
N THR A 442 32.44 1.88 8.77
CA THR A 442 33.87 1.78 9.07
C THR A 442 34.51 0.54 8.43
N HIS A 443 35.82 0.60 8.27
CA HIS A 443 36.64 -0.56 7.95
C HIS A 443 37.58 -0.97 9.12
N SER A 444 37.57 -0.21 10.23
CA SER A 444 38.43 -0.44 11.42
C SER A 444 38.05 -1.71 12.17
N LEU A 445 39.04 -2.59 12.43
CA LEU A 445 38.86 -3.79 13.23
C LEU A 445 38.53 -3.45 14.69
N GLU A 446 39.16 -2.42 15.27
CA GLU A 446 38.91 -2.00 16.64
C GLU A 446 37.46 -1.57 16.88
N LEU A 447 36.86 -0.89 15.90
CA LEU A 447 35.46 -0.47 16.00
C LEU A 447 34.51 -1.66 15.87
N LYS A 448 34.83 -2.69 15.07
CA LYS A 448 34.06 -3.94 15.01
C LYS A 448 34.08 -4.67 16.35
N LEU A 449 35.25 -4.71 17.02
CA LEU A 449 35.42 -5.27 18.37
C LEU A 449 34.62 -4.47 19.41
N PHE A 450 34.71 -3.16 19.36
CA PHE A 450 33.91 -2.27 20.20
C PHE A 450 32.42 -2.55 20.08
N ALA A 451 31.93 -2.67 18.85
CA ALA A 451 30.52 -2.98 18.60
C ALA A 451 30.09 -4.37 19.12
N HIS A 452 30.98 -5.34 19.10
CA HIS A 452 30.71 -6.69 19.63
C HIS A 452 30.63 -6.72 21.16
N SER A 453 31.46 -5.89 21.84
CA SER A 453 31.60 -5.92 23.30
C SER A 453 30.74 -4.90 24.04
N THR A 454 30.11 -3.97 23.30
CA THR A 454 29.39 -2.83 23.93
C THR A 454 27.87 -2.98 23.84
N PRO A 455 27.15 -3.04 24.96
CA PRO A 455 25.69 -3.08 24.93
C PRO A 455 25.07 -1.86 24.22
N GLY A 456 24.06 -2.09 23.41
CA GLY A 456 23.41 -1.03 22.62
C GLY A 456 24.13 -0.69 21.32
N VAL A 457 25.19 -1.42 20.97
CA VAL A 457 25.89 -1.32 19.68
C VAL A 457 25.77 -2.65 18.94
N ALA A 458 25.40 -2.61 17.66
CA ALA A 458 25.34 -3.79 16.82
C ALA A 458 26.28 -3.64 15.61
N ASN A 459 26.92 -4.73 15.23
CA ASN A 459 27.60 -4.84 13.96
C ASN A 459 26.63 -5.12 12.83
N ALA A 460 26.92 -4.62 11.64
CA ALA A 460 26.34 -5.06 10.39
C ALA A 460 27.42 -5.19 9.34
N SER A 461 27.23 -6.08 8.37
CA SER A 461 28.16 -6.26 7.26
C SER A 461 27.42 -6.27 5.94
N VAL A 462 28.11 -5.81 4.89
CA VAL A 462 27.64 -6.01 3.53
C VAL A 462 28.00 -7.42 3.10
N ARG A 463 27.04 -8.13 2.53
CA ARG A 463 27.21 -9.50 2.05
C ARG A 463 27.94 -9.53 0.71
N PHE A 464 28.75 -10.56 0.52
CA PHE A 464 29.43 -10.88 -0.73
C PHE A 464 29.09 -12.30 -1.14
N ASP A 465 29.00 -12.52 -2.43
CA ASP A 465 28.93 -13.87 -2.99
C ASP A 465 30.27 -14.59 -2.75
N PRO A 466 30.28 -15.69 -2.02
CA PRO A 466 31.55 -16.41 -1.69
C PRO A 466 32.25 -16.97 -2.91
N ALA A 467 31.53 -17.24 -4.00
CA ALA A 467 32.14 -17.79 -5.24
C ALA A 467 32.71 -16.70 -6.13
N THR A 468 32.08 -15.54 -6.19
CA THR A 468 32.45 -14.44 -7.09
C THR A 468 33.14 -13.28 -6.40
N PHE A 469 33.05 -13.17 -5.07
CA PHE A 469 33.41 -12.00 -4.26
C PHE A 469 32.74 -10.71 -4.74
N ALA A 470 31.67 -10.83 -5.55
CA ALA A 470 30.87 -9.68 -5.95
C ALA A 470 29.97 -9.25 -4.78
N PRO A 471 29.80 -7.94 -4.56
CA PRO A 471 28.87 -7.47 -3.53
C PRO A 471 27.44 -7.83 -3.92
N THR A 472 26.68 -8.41 -2.99
CA THR A 472 25.23 -8.62 -3.17
C THR A 472 24.44 -7.38 -2.80
N PHE A 473 25.07 -6.38 -2.19
CA PHE A 473 24.49 -5.16 -1.64
C PHE A 473 23.44 -5.40 -0.53
N GLU A 474 23.31 -6.63 -0.05
CA GLU A 474 22.48 -6.95 1.10
C GLU A 474 23.22 -6.67 2.40
N LEU A 475 22.49 -6.10 3.38
CA LEU A 475 23.02 -5.82 4.71
C LEU A 475 22.70 -6.96 5.67
N ASP A 476 23.73 -7.43 6.36
CA ASP A 476 23.67 -8.46 7.39
C ASP A 476 23.85 -7.88 8.78
N VAL A 477 22.73 -7.66 9.50
CA VAL A 477 22.75 -7.13 10.85
C VAL A 477 23.05 -8.22 11.88
N GLY A 478 23.96 -7.91 12.82
CA GLY A 478 24.42 -8.83 13.86
C GLY A 478 25.74 -9.54 13.53
N THR A 479 26.24 -9.40 12.29
CA THR A 479 27.47 -10.04 11.86
C THR A 479 28.51 -8.99 11.45
N PRO A 480 29.71 -8.97 12.03
CA PRO A 480 30.77 -8.07 11.58
C PRO A 480 31.34 -8.50 10.23
N GLY A 481 31.70 -7.53 9.37
CA GLY A 481 32.23 -7.79 8.05
C GLY A 481 33.65 -8.36 8.08
N GLN A 482 33.91 -9.33 7.19
CA GLN A 482 35.24 -9.92 6.97
C GLN A 482 36.11 -8.96 6.18
N SER A 483 37.43 -9.11 6.34
CA SER A 483 38.41 -8.50 5.45
C SER A 483 38.53 -9.36 4.19
N LEU A 484 38.16 -8.79 3.03
CA LEU A 484 38.23 -9.50 1.74
C LEU A 484 39.49 -9.15 0.93
N ALA A 485 40.44 -8.38 1.50
CA ALA A 485 41.57 -7.88 0.78
C ALA A 485 42.46 -9.02 0.25
N LEU A 486 42.87 -9.98 1.09
CA LEU A 486 43.72 -11.08 0.68
C LEU A 486 43.03 -12.10 -0.24
N PRO A 487 41.78 -12.54 0.04
CA PRO A 487 41.05 -13.39 -0.89
C PRO A 487 40.85 -12.75 -2.27
N LEU A 488 40.57 -11.46 -2.31
CA LEU A 488 40.40 -10.73 -3.56
C LEU A 488 41.71 -10.59 -4.32
N ALA A 489 42.83 -10.28 -3.61
CA ALA A 489 44.16 -10.21 -4.18
C ALA A 489 44.61 -11.55 -4.81
N SER A 490 44.33 -12.67 -4.13
CA SER A 490 44.57 -14.01 -4.66
C SER A 490 43.83 -14.25 -5.96
N ARG A 491 42.54 -13.86 -6.01
CA ARG A 491 41.74 -14.04 -7.21
C ARG A 491 42.14 -13.13 -8.38
N LEU A 492 42.65 -11.93 -8.09
CA LEU A 492 43.15 -11.01 -9.11
C LEU A 492 44.50 -11.46 -9.66
N GLY A 493 45.06 -12.59 -9.20
CA GLY A 493 46.24 -13.22 -9.73
C GLY A 493 47.55 -12.74 -9.09
N ILE A 494 47.46 -12.13 -7.88
CA ILE A 494 48.69 -11.87 -7.10
C ILE A 494 49.28 -13.20 -6.68
N GLU A 495 50.64 -13.32 -6.81
CA GLU A 495 51.38 -14.54 -6.56
C GLU A 495 51.09 -15.10 -5.15
N ALA A 496 50.86 -16.42 -5.08
CA ALA A 496 50.55 -17.09 -3.82
C ALA A 496 51.58 -16.87 -2.72
N GLN A 497 52.88 -16.70 -3.10
CA GLN A 497 53.97 -16.41 -2.16
C GLN A 497 53.81 -15.03 -1.50
N ILE A 498 53.35 -14.04 -2.27
CA ILE A 498 53.08 -12.68 -1.74
C ILE A 498 51.91 -12.72 -0.79
N ILE A 499 50.82 -13.44 -1.15
CA ILE A 499 49.66 -13.60 -0.30
C ILE A 499 50.03 -14.30 1.03
N ALA A 500 50.73 -15.44 0.95
CA ALA A 500 51.19 -16.15 2.14
C ALA A 500 52.08 -15.28 3.04
N ARG A 501 52.97 -14.47 2.42
CA ARG A 501 53.81 -13.53 3.19
C ARG A 501 52.98 -12.42 3.85
N ALA A 502 51.97 -11.91 3.16
CA ALA A 502 51.05 -10.94 3.74
C ALA A 502 50.25 -11.53 4.94
N GLU A 503 49.80 -12.76 4.83
CA GLU A 503 49.17 -13.50 5.93
C GLU A 503 50.08 -13.72 7.13
N GLU A 504 51.38 -13.99 6.89
CA GLU A 504 52.37 -14.09 7.97
C GLU A 504 52.66 -12.78 8.68
N LEU A 505 52.59 -11.66 7.95
CA LEU A 505 52.79 -10.31 8.49
C LEU A 505 51.63 -9.76 9.30
N LEU A 506 50.45 -10.40 9.19
CA LEU A 506 49.30 -10.04 10.06
C LEU A 506 49.61 -10.46 11.51
N GLU A 507 49.31 -9.56 12.48
CA GLU A 507 49.50 -9.84 13.90
C GLU A 507 48.64 -11.04 14.36
N GLY A 508 49.15 -11.87 15.28
CA GLY A 508 48.51 -13.11 15.72
C GLY A 508 47.10 -12.93 16.22
N ARG A 509 46.85 -11.87 17.01
CA ARG A 509 45.49 -11.50 17.49
C ARG A 509 44.50 -11.16 16.35
N GLN A 510 44.98 -10.51 15.31
CA GLN A 510 44.20 -10.14 14.15
C GLN A 510 43.75 -11.38 13.37
N ARG A 511 44.67 -12.36 13.22
CA ARG A 511 44.39 -13.67 12.57
C ARG A 511 43.36 -14.50 13.33
N GLU A 512 43.51 -14.65 14.65
CA GLU A 512 42.54 -15.38 15.49
C GLU A 512 41.13 -14.74 15.41
N TYR A 513 41.09 -13.42 15.42
CA TYR A 513 39.81 -12.69 15.35
C TYR A 513 39.16 -12.80 13.96
N GLU A 514 39.93 -12.65 12.88
CA GLU A 514 39.39 -12.84 11.52
C GLU A 514 38.89 -14.28 11.30
N ALA A 515 39.59 -15.30 11.83
CA ALA A 515 39.14 -16.68 11.79
C ALA A 515 37.81 -16.89 12.55
N ALA A 516 37.69 -16.29 13.74
CA ALA A 516 36.42 -16.31 14.51
C ALA A 516 35.28 -15.60 13.80
N LEU A 517 35.55 -14.47 13.10
CA LEU A 517 34.58 -13.78 12.27
C LEU A 517 34.09 -14.60 11.07
N VAL A 518 35.02 -15.34 10.43
CA VAL A 518 34.68 -16.27 9.32
C VAL A 518 33.70 -17.35 9.81
N ASP A 519 34.02 -18.00 10.96
CA ASP A 519 33.14 -19.04 11.54
C ASP A 519 31.77 -18.47 11.94
N LEU A 520 31.73 -17.30 12.59
CA LEU A 520 30.49 -16.63 12.98
C LEU A 520 29.63 -16.25 11.76
N SER A 521 30.26 -15.73 10.73
CA SER A 521 29.62 -15.38 9.46
C SER A 521 29.02 -16.60 8.76
N ALA A 522 29.75 -17.71 8.72
CA ALA A 522 29.27 -18.97 8.13
C ALA A 522 28.06 -19.52 8.91
N ARG A 523 28.09 -19.49 10.25
CA ARG A 523 26.96 -19.92 11.10
C ARG A 523 25.74 -19.01 10.93
N SER A 524 25.96 -17.70 10.87
CA SER A 524 24.88 -16.72 10.65
C SER A 524 24.22 -16.90 9.28
N SER A 525 25.02 -17.16 8.23
CA SER A 525 24.50 -17.47 6.90
C SER A 525 23.62 -18.71 6.91
N LYS A 526 24.11 -19.82 7.51
CA LYS A 526 23.36 -21.06 7.61
C LYS A 526 22.05 -20.92 8.38
N LEU A 527 22.07 -20.11 9.46
CA LEU A 527 20.89 -19.86 10.26
C LEU A 527 19.81 -19.12 9.45
N ARG A 528 20.22 -18.14 8.63
CA ARG A 528 19.33 -17.38 7.75
C ARG A 528 18.78 -18.21 6.60
N ASP A 529 19.60 -19.03 5.97
CA ASP A 529 19.14 -19.92 4.92
C ASP A 529 18.06 -20.85 5.45
N THR A 530 18.23 -21.32 6.69
CA THR A 530 17.21 -22.11 7.40
C THR A 530 15.96 -21.27 7.71
N GLN A 531 16.12 -20.03 8.16
CA GLN A 531 14.97 -19.13 8.40
C GLN A 531 14.24 -18.77 7.11
N ALA A 532 14.95 -18.56 6.02
CA ALA A 532 14.38 -18.28 4.71
C ALA A 532 13.60 -19.49 4.15
N SER A 533 14.11 -20.72 4.36
CA SER A 533 13.38 -21.95 3.99
C SER A 533 12.12 -22.12 4.81
N LEU A 534 12.21 -21.93 6.13
CA LEU A 534 11.04 -21.96 7.02
C LEU A 534 10.00 -20.87 6.68
N GLY A 535 10.47 -19.68 6.27
CA GLY A 535 9.61 -18.60 5.79
C GLY A 535 8.84 -18.98 4.53
N ARG A 536 9.50 -19.63 3.58
CA ARG A 536 8.87 -20.15 2.35
C ARG A 536 7.86 -21.24 2.64
N GLU A 537 8.21 -22.21 3.49
CA GLU A 537 7.30 -23.27 3.91
C GLU A 537 6.06 -22.72 4.63
N ARG A 538 6.24 -21.73 5.52
CA ARG A 538 5.11 -21.04 6.17
C ARG A 538 4.21 -20.30 5.19
N ALA A 539 4.77 -19.62 4.19
CA ALA A 539 4.00 -18.94 3.16
C ALA A 539 3.22 -19.94 2.30
N GLU A 540 3.84 -21.07 1.94
CA GLU A 540 3.17 -22.14 1.20
C GLU A 540 2.03 -22.77 2.00
N VAL A 541 2.23 -23.07 3.29
CA VAL A 541 1.19 -23.56 4.19
C VAL A 541 0.05 -22.55 4.35
N ALA A 542 0.38 -21.26 4.47
CA ALA A 542 -0.63 -20.20 4.54
C ALA A 542 -1.48 -20.13 3.26
N GLN A 543 -0.85 -20.23 2.10
CA GLN A 543 -1.53 -20.27 0.81
C GLN A 543 -2.43 -21.50 0.65
N GLN A 544 -1.96 -22.67 1.09
CA GLN A 544 -2.76 -23.90 1.12
C GLN A 544 -3.97 -23.77 2.04
N LEU A 545 -3.80 -23.21 3.23
CA LEU A 545 -4.89 -22.97 4.18
C LEU A 545 -5.94 -22.00 3.59
N GLU A 546 -5.51 -20.96 2.89
CA GLU A 546 -6.41 -20.02 2.24
C GLU A 546 -7.19 -20.67 1.09
N SER A 547 -6.52 -21.51 0.29
CA SER A 547 -7.19 -22.27 -0.78
C SER A 547 -8.23 -23.24 -0.24
N LEU A 548 -7.90 -24.00 0.81
CA LEU A 548 -8.82 -24.90 1.50
C LEU A 548 -10.01 -24.15 2.13
N ALA A 549 -9.76 -22.96 2.69
CA ALA A 549 -10.83 -22.13 3.22
C ALA A 549 -11.79 -21.63 2.14
N ARG A 550 -11.28 -21.32 0.95
CA ARG A 550 -12.12 -20.96 -0.24
C ARG A 550 -12.94 -22.15 -0.72
N GLU A 551 -12.32 -23.31 -0.85
CA GLU A 551 -12.99 -24.55 -1.26
C GLU A 551 -14.09 -24.95 -0.27
N ARG A 552 -13.80 -24.87 1.03
CA ARG A 552 -14.80 -25.12 2.07
C ARG A 552 -16.00 -24.16 1.97
N ARG A 553 -15.77 -22.87 1.73
CA ARG A 553 -16.87 -21.90 1.55
C ARG A 553 -17.71 -22.23 0.32
N GLN A 554 -17.07 -22.64 -0.78
CA GLN A 554 -17.79 -23.05 -2.00
C GLN A 554 -18.67 -24.29 -1.74
N LEU A 555 -18.12 -25.32 -1.07
CA LEU A 555 -18.88 -26.51 -0.69
C LEU A 555 -20.04 -26.20 0.28
N GLU A 556 -19.84 -25.29 1.24
CA GLU A 556 -20.92 -24.85 2.13
C GLU A 556 -22.03 -24.11 1.37
N GLU A 557 -21.65 -23.30 0.37
CA GLU A 557 -22.61 -22.60 -0.47
C GLU A 557 -23.36 -23.56 -1.39
N GLU A 558 -22.69 -24.55 -1.99
CA GLU A 558 -23.32 -25.60 -2.77
C GLU A 558 -24.28 -26.44 -1.93
N ARG A 559 -23.88 -26.80 -0.71
CA ARG A 559 -24.78 -27.48 0.25
C ARG A 559 -26.03 -26.69 0.56
N ARG A 560 -25.88 -25.38 0.80
CA ARG A 560 -27.04 -24.48 1.03
C ARG A 560 -27.95 -24.41 -0.18
N LYS A 561 -27.39 -24.27 -1.40
CA LYS A 561 -28.16 -24.27 -2.65
C LYS A 561 -28.87 -25.61 -2.89
N PHE A 562 -28.20 -26.72 -2.55
CA PHE A 562 -28.80 -28.05 -2.67
C PHE A 562 -29.95 -28.22 -1.66
N ALA A 563 -29.75 -27.84 -0.38
CA ALA A 563 -30.78 -27.92 0.64
C ALA A 563 -32.01 -27.06 0.27
N ALA A 564 -31.83 -25.82 -0.17
CA ALA A 564 -32.91 -24.95 -0.62
C ALA A 564 -33.70 -25.53 -1.79
N ARG A 565 -33.00 -26.11 -2.79
CA ARG A 565 -33.65 -26.80 -3.93
C ARG A 565 -34.43 -28.06 -3.48
N ALA A 566 -33.89 -28.79 -2.50
CA ALA A 566 -34.58 -29.95 -1.93
C ALA A 566 -35.85 -29.56 -1.18
N GLU A 567 -35.80 -28.49 -0.37
CA GLU A 567 -36.97 -27.94 0.33
C GLU A 567 -38.04 -27.44 -0.64
N GLU A 568 -37.65 -26.74 -1.70
CA GLU A 568 -38.56 -26.24 -2.72
C GLU A 568 -39.27 -27.38 -3.47
N ARG A 569 -38.54 -28.42 -3.86
CA ARG A 569 -39.09 -29.63 -4.49
C ARG A 569 -40.03 -30.39 -3.55
N PHE A 570 -39.65 -30.51 -2.28
CA PHE A 570 -40.50 -31.13 -1.27
C PHE A 570 -41.79 -30.35 -1.06
N ALA A 571 -41.71 -29.01 -0.92
CA ALA A 571 -42.86 -28.15 -0.78
C ALA A 571 -43.77 -28.17 -2.02
N ALA A 572 -43.22 -28.29 -3.24
CA ALA A 572 -44.00 -28.42 -4.47
C ALA A 572 -44.74 -29.74 -4.50
N ARG A 573 -44.10 -30.86 -4.16
CA ARG A 573 -44.72 -32.18 -4.11
C ARG A 573 -45.79 -32.30 -3.02
N LEU A 574 -45.54 -31.68 -1.86
CA LEU A 574 -46.55 -31.62 -0.80
C LEU A 574 -47.78 -30.84 -1.22
N ARG A 575 -47.63 -29.73 -1.95
CA ARG A 575 -48.75 -28.98 -2.53
C ARG A 575 -49.54 -29.78 -3.57
N GLU A 576 -48.89 -30.52 -4.46
CA GLU A 576 -49.57 -31.43 -5.40
C GLU A 576 -50.35 -32.50 -4.65
N PHE A 577 -49.76 -33.13 -3.64
CA PHE A 577 -50.43 -34.15 -2.87
C PHE A 577 -51.67 -33.62 -2.08
N VAL A 578 -51.54 -32.42 -1.48
CA VAL A 578 -52.70 -31.77 -0.81
C VAL A 578 -53.80 -31.43 -1.84
N GLN A 579 -53.45 -30.98 -3.04
CA GLN A 579 -54.42 -30.75 -4.12
C GLN A 579 -55.09 -32.04 -4.57
N GLU A 580 -54.35 -33.16 -4.72
CA GLU A 580 -54.94 -34.46 -5.04
C GLU A 580 -55.86 -34.96 -3.95
N LEU A 581 -55.51 -34.80 -2.66
CA LEU A 581 -56.40 -35.11 -1.52
C LEU A 581 -57.65 -34.27 -1.52
N THR A 582 -57.53 -32.96 -1.77
CA THR A 582 -58.68 -32.04 -1.84
C THR A 582 -59.60 -32.37 -3.04
N ARG A 583 -59.05 -32.72 -4.20
CA ARG A 583 -59.83 -33.23 -5.38
C ARG A 583 -60.52 -34.56 -5.06
N ALA A 584 -59.82 -35.48 -4.38
CA ALA A 584 -60.41 -36.75 -3.94
C ALA A 584 -61.54 -36.55 -2.93
N GLN A 585 -61.39 -35.57 -2.02
CA GLN A 585 -62.47 -35.22 -1.06
C GLN A 585 -63.67 -34.54 -1.75
N SER A 586 -63.44 -33.63 -2.75
CA SER A 586 -64.54 -32.98 -3.49
C SER A 586 -65.28 -33.94 -4.40
N GLN A 587 -64.64 -35.01 -4.90
CA GLN A 587 -65.34 -36.12 -5.64
C GLN A 587 -66.03 -37.11 -4.70
N GLY A 588 -65.70 -37.13 -3.39
CA GLY A 588 -66.27 -38.03 -2.38
C GLY A 588 -67.51 -37.54 -1.64
N GLU A 589 -67.97 -36.29 -1.89
CA GLU A 589 -69.22 -35.78 -1.28
C GLU A 589 -70.53 -36.48 -1.80
N ALA A 590 -70.45 -37.29 -2.85
CA ALA A 590 -71.56 -38.08 -3.33
C ALA A 590 -71.69 -39.46 -2.66
N GLN A 591 -70.81 -39.87 -1.77
CA GLN A 591 -70.85 -41.17 -1.07
C GLN A 591 -70.50 -41.11 0.40
N ARG A 592 -71.03 -40.14 1.14
CA ARG A 592 -70.96 -40.19 2.61
C ARG A 592 -72.06 -41.11 3.18
N ARG A 593 -71.65 -42.35 3.44
CA ARG A 593 -72.07 -43.18 4.59
C ARG A 593 -71.34 -44.52 4.53
N ARG A 594 -70.13 -44.57 4.96
CA ARG A 594 -69.49 -45.77 5.62
C ARG A 594 -67.99 -45.56 5.87
N ALA A 595 -67.61 -45.58 7.15
CA ALA A 595 -66.34 -46.02 7.70
C ALA A 595 -65.09 -45.18 7.45
N ALA A 596 -64.72 -44.40 8.48
CA ALA A 596 -63.35 -43.95 8.69
C ALA A 596 -62.40 -45.14 8.88
N ARG A 597 -61.69 -45.50 7.84
CA ARG A 597 -60.45 -46.31 7.90
C ARG A 597 -59.58 -45.93 6.72
N VAL A 598 -58.33 -45.49 6.99
CA VAL A 598 -57.30 -45.27 5.92
C VAL A 598 -57.16 -46.61 5.19
N THR A 599 -57.42 -46.59 3.89
CA THR A 599 -57.37 -47.82 3.07
C THR A 599 -55.90 -48.17 2.76
N PRO A 600 -55.56 -49.49 2.65
CA PRO A 600 -54.21 -49.92 2.27
C PRO A 600 -53.69 -49.32 0.95
N ALA A 601 -54.59 -48.85 0.08
CA ALA A 601 -54.22 -48.16 -1.15
C ALA A 601 -53.66 -46.74 -0.91
N GLN A 602 -54.19 -46.04 0.09
CA GLN A 602 -53.69 -44.70 0.47
C GLN A 602 -52.33 -44.76 1.17
N THR A 603 -52.10 -45.80 1.93
CA THR A 603 -50.80 -46.04 2.60
C THR A 603 -49.73 -46.43 1.54
N ARG A 604 -50.10 -47.18 0.52
CA ARG A 604 -49.19 -47.49 -0.64
C ARG A 604 -48.90 -46.26 -1.46
N ALA A 605 -49.91 -45.42 -1.73
CA ALA A 605 -49.69 -44.16 -2.44
C ALA A 605 -48.73 -43.22 -1.71
N LEU A 606 -48.77 -43.19 -0.35
CA LEU A 606 -47.86 -42.38 0.45
C LEU A 606 -46.44 -42.96 0.41
N SER A 607 -46.27 -44.30 0.50
CA SER A 607 -44.93 -44.89 0.41
C SER A 607 -44.32 -44.76 -0.97
N THR A 608 -45.07 -44.92 -2.03
CA THR A 608 -44.58 -44.68 -3.40
C THR A 608 -44.24 -43.22 -3.66
N THR A 609 -44.93 -42.25 -3.06
CA THR A 609 -44.60 -40.85 -3.16
C THR A 609 -43.28 -40.51 -2.39
N ILE A 610 -43.11 -41.12 -1.22
CA ILE A 610 -41.85 -40.94 -0.43
C ILE A 610 -40.68 -41.60 -1.18
N GLU A 611 -40.87 -42.78 -1.80
CA GLU A 611 -39.86 -43.47 -2.62
C GLU A 611 -39.50 -42.67 -3.88
N ALA A 612 -40.50 -42.00 -4.52
CA ALA A 612 -40.29 -41.15 -5.65
C ALA A 612 -39.46 -39.88 -5.28
N ILE A 613 -39.78 -39.30 -4.12
CA ILE A 613 -39.03 -38.14 -3.57
C ILE A 613 -37.58 -38.55 -3.23
N HIS A 614 -37.34 -39.70 -2.64
CA HIS A 614 -35.98 -40.18 -2.38
C HIS A 614 -35.20 -40.43 -3.68
N ARG A 615 -35.84 -40.90 -4.73
CA ARG A 615 -35.26 -41.14 -6.05
C ARG A 615 -34.92 -39.82 -6.74
N ASP A 616 -35.85 -38.87 -6.76
CA ASP A 616 -35.66 -37.52 -7.35
C ASP A 616 -34.60 -36.68 -6.64
N LEU A 617 -34.39 -36.90 -5.34
CA LEU A 617 -33.38 -36.24 -4.55
C LEU A 617 -32.00 -36.90 -4.61
N GLY A 618 -31.87 -38.04 -5.32
CA GLY A 618 -30.60 -38.77 -5.44
C GLY A 618 -30.10 -39.35 -4.11
N ILE A 619 -31.00 -39.51 -3.15
CA ILE A 619 -30.70 -40.19 -1.86
C ILE A 619 -30.69 -41.67 -2.15
N ALA A 620 -29.50 -42.26 -2.30
CA ALA A 620 -29.35 -43.68 -2.48
C ALA A 620 -30.08 -44.42 -1.35
N GLN A 621 -31.09 -45.21 -1.72
CA GLN A 621 -31.65 -46.18 -0.78
C GLN A 621 -30.52 -47.12 -0.32
N ARG A 622 -30.13 -47.00 0.93
CA ARG A 622 -29.38 -48.09 1.54
C ARG A 622 -30.34 -49.27 1.62
N ASP A 623 -30.01 -50.33 0.88
CA ASP A 623 -30.71 -51.60 0.89
C ASP A 623 -30.95 -52.03 2.33
N ALA A 624 -32.24 -52.01 2.72
CA ALA A 624 -32.73 -52.69 3.88
C ALA A 624 -33.05 -54.14 3.50
N SER A 625 -32.02 -54.88 3.12
CA SER A 625 -32.15 -56.35 2.92
C SER A 625 -30.92 -57.04 3.44
N ALA A 626 -31.11 -57.64 4.56
CA ALA A 626 -30.36 -58.66 5.29
C ALA A 626 -29.90 -58.16 6.69
N ASP A 627 -30.82 -58.18 7.65
CA ASP A 627 -30.48 -58.80 8.92
C ASP A 627 -31.78 -59.21 9.63
N GLY A 628 -31.90 -60.54 9.82
CA GLY A 628 -32.95 -61.12 10.62
C GLY A 628 -32.93 -60.53 12.03
N ALA A 629 -34.06 -60.52 12.74
CA ALA A 629 -34.29 -59.95 14.06
C ALA A 629 -33.08 -60.19 15.00
N MET A 630 -32.18 -59.21 15.07
CA MET A 630 -31.08 -59.25 16.03
C MET A 630 -31.62 -58.90 17.40
N VAL A 631 -31.50 -59.85 18.32
CA VAL A 631 -31.78 -59.67 19.75
C VAL A 631 -30.51 -59.11 20.39
N TYR A 632 -30.61 -57.94 20.98
CA TYR A 632 -29.54 -57.31 21.75
C TYR A 632 -29.68 -57.67 23.24
N LYS A 633 -28.57 -57.91 23.91
CA LYS A 633 -28.58 -58.17 25.34
C LYS A 633 -28.15 -56.91 26.12
N PRO A 634 -28.69 -56.66 27.31
CA PRO A 634 -28.17 -55.64 28.20
C PRO A 634 -26.66 -55.82 28.42
N GLY A 635 -25.89 -54.75 28.18
CA GLY A 635 -24.44 -54.78 28.21
C GLY A 635 -23.75 -54.84 26.83
N ASP A 636 -24.47 -55.10 25.73
CA ASP A 636 -23.89 -55.06 24.38
C ASP A 636 -23.45 -53.66 24.02
N ARG A 637 -22.23 -53.53 23.44
CA ARG A 637 -21.75 -52.25 22.88
C ARG A 637 -22.22 -52.09 21.45
N VAL A 638 -22.84 -50.98 21.19
CA VAL A 638 -23.47 -50.63 19.90
C VAL A 638 -23.08 -49.23 19.48
N LEU A 639 -22.95 -49.03 18.19
CA LEU A 639 -22.76 -47.72 17.60
C LEU A 639 -24.12 -47.17 17.16
N VAL A 640 -24.53 -46.02 17.70
CA VAL A 640 -25.72 -45.31 17.28
C VAL A 640 -25.37 -44.50 16.03
N SER A 641 -25.92 -44.91 14.84
CA SER A 641 -25.52 -44.37 13.53
C SER A 641 -25.91 -42.90 13.36
N SER A 642 -27.04 -42.45 13.87
CA SER A 642 -27.53 -41.05 13.80
C SER A 642 -26.62 -40.06 14.58
N MET A 643 -25.94 -40.56 15.63
CA MET A 643 -25.07 -39.73 16.46
C MET A 643 -23.58 -40.08 16.32
N ASN A 644 -23.25 -41.15 15.60
CA ASN A 644 -21.92 -41.71 15.41
C ASN A 644 -21.17 -41.90 16.75
N GLN A 645 -21.90 -42.36 17.79
CA GLN A 645 -21.37 -42.56 19.12
C GLN A 645 -21.60 -44.00 19.60
N SER A 646 -20.59 -44.58 20.31
CA SER A 646 -20.71 -45.87 20.95
C SER A 646 -21.59 -45.77 22.20
N ALA A 647 -22.54 -46.67 22.32
CA ALA A 647 -23.48 -46.74 23.43
C ALA A 647 -23.53 -48.17 23.96
N THR A 648 -23.97 -48.34 25.22
CA THR A 648 -24.20 -49.66 25.82
C THR A 648 -25.69 -49.90 25.90
N VAL A 649 -26.16 -51.07 25.44
CA VAL A 649 -27.58 -51.44 25.51
C VAL A 649 -27.95 -51.66 26.99
N ALA A 650 -28.97 -50.92 27.47
CA ALA A 650 -29.52 -51.11 28.82
C ALA A 650 -30.73 -52.05 28.80
N GLU A 651 -31.64 -51.89 27.82
CA GLU A 651 -32.83 -52.73 27.66
C GLU A 651 -33.18 -52.88 26.17
N ASP A 652 -33.75 -54.04 25.80
CA ASP A 652 -34.23 -54.34 24.45
C ASP A 652 -35.75 -54.41 24.42
N TRP A 653 -36.37 -53.47 23.66
CA TRP A 653 -37.83 -53.41 23.44
C TRP A 653 -38.12 -53.69 21.95
N ASP A 654 -39.27 -54.26 21.65
CA ASP A 654 -39.61 -54.84 20.34
C ASP A 654 -39.01 -54.16 19.09
N ASP A 655 -39.11 -52.85 18.94
CA ASP A 655 -38.61 -52.07 17.80
C ASP A 655 -37.53 -51.02 18.19
N ARG A 656 -37.24 -50.89 19.50
CA ARG A 656 -36.33 -49.89 20.05
C ARG A 656 -35.39 -50.47 21.11
N LEU A 657 -34.23 -49.83 21.26
CA LEU A 657 -33.26 -50.12 22.28
C LEU A 657 -33.13 -48.94 23.24
N LEU A 658 -33.16 -49.20 24.52
CA LEU A 658 -32.73 -48.21 25.50
C LEU A 658 -31.21 -48.36 25.62
N VAL A 659 -30.49 -47.32 25.15
CA VAL A 659 -29.03 -47.31 25.15
C VAL A 659 -28.52 -46.23 26.11
N SER A 660 -27.35 -46.48 26.72
CA SER A 660 -26.66 -45.60 27.64
C SER A 660 -25.41 -45.05 26.94
N ILE A 661 -25.30 -43.74 26.83
CA ILE A 661 -24.10 -43.01 26.35
C ILE A 661 -23.60 -42.21 27.56
N GLY A 662 -22.54 -42.67 28.20
CA GLY A 662 -22.09 -42.09 29.48
C GLY A 662 -23.17 -42.17 30.55
N SER A 663 -23.59 -41.05 31.14
CA SER A 663 -24.65 -40.98 32.16
C SER A 663 -26.06 -40.80 31.60
N MET A 664 -26.19 -40.60 30.26
CA MET A 664 -27.48 -40.35 29.62
C MET A 664 -28.10 -41.63 29.05
N LYS A 665 -29.35 -41.91 29.37
CA LYS A 665 -30.14 -43.00 28.78
C LYS A 665 -31.07 -42.44 27.70
N MET A 666 -31.09 -43.06 26.52
CA MET A 666 -31.96 -42.64 25.42
C MET A 666 -32.54 -43.84 24.70
N LEU A 667 -33.72 -43.65 24.12
CA LEU A 667 -34.43 -44.65 23.35
C LEU A 667 -34.11 -44.45 21.86
N VAL A 668 -33.50 -45.48 21.21
CA VAL A 668 -33.05 -45.42 19.80
C VAL A 668 -33.74 -46.60 19.05
N ALA A 669 -34.14 -46.34 17.81
CA ALA A 669 -34.71 -47.39 16.96
C ALA A 669 -33.64 -48.46 16.63
N LYS A 670 -34.00 -49.78 16.66
CA LYS A 670 -33.07 -50.86 16.33
C LYS A 670 -32.43 -50.73 14.97
N ALA A 671 -33.12 -50.11 14.02
CA ALA A 671 -32.60 -49.82 12.68
C ALA A 671 -31.45 -48.79 12.66
N ASP A 672 -31.28 -47.99 13.70
CA ASP A 672 -30.27 -46.92 13.81
C ASP A 672 -29.04 -47.36 14.64
N VAL A 673 -28.97 -48.67 15.00
CA VAL A 673 -27.95 -49.18 15.89
C VAL A 673 -27.20 -50.34 15.22
N ARG A 674 -25.87 -50.35 15.33
CA ARG A 674 -24.98 -51.41 14.84
C ARG A 674 -24.14 -51.99 15.98
N ARG A 675 -23.94 -53.28 15.98
CA ARG A 675 -23.10 -53.97 16.97
C ARG A 675 -21.62 -53.62 16.69
N GLU A 676 -20.90 -53.22 17.72
CA GLU A 676 -19.45 -52.99 17.67
C GLU A 676 -18.77 -54.37 17.76
N SER A 677 -18.21 -54.87 16.64
CA SER A 677 -17.49 -56.17 16.66
C SER A 677 -16.14 -55.98 17.34
N ALA A 678 -15.87 -56.83 18.38
CA ALA A 678 -14.57 -56.94 18.99
C ALA A 678 -13.54 -57.48 17.98
N SER A 679 -12.60 -56.65 17.52
CA SER A 679 -11.45 -57.10 16.76
C SER A 679 -10.32 -57.49 17.69
N THR A 680 -10.02 -58.79 17.75
CA THR A 680 -8.77 -59.37 18.26
C THR A 680 -7.60 -58.93 17.37
N GLY A 681 -6.45 -58.68 18.04
CA GLY A 681 -5.27 -58.06 17.51
C GLY A 681 -4.56 -58.73 16.33
N GLY A 682 -3.81 -57.90 15.62
CA GLY A 682 -2.88 -58.26 14.56
C GLY A 682 -2.19 -57.02 14.06
N SER A 683 -0.91 -56.91 14.38
CA SER A 683 0.03 -55.87 13.97
C SER A 683 0.15 -55.73 12.45
N THR A 684 0.08 -54.50 11.90
CA THR A 684 0.87 -54.07 10.75
C THR A 684 0.85 -52.54 10.65
N GLU A 685 1.97 -51.99 10.26
CA GLU A 685 2.38 -50.57 10.23
C GLU A 685 1.50 -49.64 9.41
N PRO A 686 1.55 -48.32 9.67
CA PRO A 686 0.59 -47.36 9.13
C PRO A 686 1.04 -46.70 7.83
N ARG A 687 0.12 -46.60 6.88
CA ARG A 687 0.18 -45.63 5.79
C ARG A 687 -0.63 -44.38 6.16
N SER A 688 0.02 -43.27 5.93
CA SER A 688 -0.37 -41.91 6.24
C SER A 688 -1.73 -41.48 5.66
N GLU A 689 -2.68 -41.18 6.52
CA GLU A 689 -3.77 -40.25 6.28
C GLU A 689 -4.25 -39.73 7.64
N GLY A 690 -4.17 -38.39 7.86
CA GLY A 690 -4.80 -37.81 9.04
C GLY A 690 -3.97 -36.92 9.94
N ALA A 691 -3.07 -36.09 9.43
CA ALA A 691 -2.36 -35.11 10.27
C ALA A 691 -3.29 -33.98 10.81
N ALA A 692 -4.36 -33.66 10.11
CA ALA A 692 -5.30 -32.60 10.52
C ALA A 692 -6.29 -33.04 11.61
N VAL A 693 -6.65 -34.34 11.67
CA VAL A 693 -7.54 -34.88 12.72
C VAL A 693 -6.77 -35.11 14.01
N ARG A 694 -5.47 -35.37 13.93
CA ARG A 694 -4.62 -35.56 15.11
C ARG A 694 -4.26 -34.27 15.84
N LEU A 695 -4.21 -33.13 15.17
CA LEU A 695 -4.00 -31.82 15.84
C LEU A 695 -5.21 -31.35 16.65
N ALA A 696 -6.42 -31.64 16.22
CA ALA A 696 -7.65 -31.33 16.98
C ALA A 696 -7.94 -32.30 18.13
N ALA A 697 -7.47 -33.56 18.03
CA ALA A 697 -7.61 -34.55 19.09
C ALA A 697 -6.45 -34.48 20.09
N ALA A 698 -5.26 -34.06 19.68
CA ALA A 698 -4.11 -33.85 20.56
C ALA A 698 -4.21 -32.58 21.42
N ALA A 699 -5.06 -31.63 21.05
CA ALA A 699 -5.32 -30.41 21.82
C ALA A 699 -6.38 -30.59 22.92
N ARG A 700 -7.08 -31.73 22.95
CA ARG A 700 -8.09 -32.04 23.96
C ARG A 700 -7.61 -33.21 24.83
N GLY A 701 -6.87 -32.88 25.91
CA GLY A 701 -6.51 -33.87 26.92
C GLY A 701 -5.04 -34.29 26.94
N ASN A 702 -4.10 -33.38 26.62
CA ASN A 702 -2.68 -33.64 26.87
C ASN A 702 -2.45 -33.67 28.41
N PRO A 703 -2.12 -34.82 29.02
CA PRO A 703 -1.95 -34.94 30.48
C PRO A 703 -0.72 -34.21 31.01
N SER A 704 0.06 -33.56 30.14
CA SER A 704 1.31 -32.89 30.50
C SER A 704 1.43 -31.53 29.80
N LEU A 705 1.71 -30.45 30.56
CA LEU A 705 1.98 -29.09 30.09
C LEU A 705 3.36 -28.61 30.54
N ASP A 706 4.15 -28.09 29.67
CA ASP A 706 5.48 -27.54 29.95
C ASP A 706 5.47 -25.98 29.87
N VAL A 707 5.70 -25.35 31.03
CA VAL A 707 5.74 -23.89 31.19
C VAL A 707 7.12 -23.37 31.61
N ARG A 708 8.18 -24.14 31.38
CA ARG A 708 9.54 -23.72 31.72
C ARG A 708 9.94 -22.50 30.96
N GLY A 709 10.63 -21.56 31.63
CA GLY A 709 11.10 -20.31 31.03
C GLY A 709 10.03 -19.21 30.90
N MET A 710 8.78 -19.48 31.29
CA MET A 710 7.71 -18.47 31.31
C MET A 710 7.74 -17.64 32.60
N ARG A 711 7.24 -16.44 32.58
CA ARG A 711 6.92 -15.64 33.77
C ARG A 711 5.53 -16.03 34.27
N TYR A 712 5.26 -15.90 35.59
CA TYR A 712 3.99 -16.27 36.22
C TYR A 712 2.76 -15.71 35.47
N ALA A 713 2.75 -14.39 35.14
CA ALA A 713 1.67 -13.74 34.42
C ALA A 713 1.44 -14.26 32.98
N GLN A 714 2.41 -14.97 32.40
CA GLN A 714 2.30 -15.61 31.08
C GLN A 714 1.84 -17.05 31.20
N ALA A 715 2.23 -17.75 32.28
CA ALA A 715 1.91 -19.14 32.49
C ALA A 715 0.47 -19.32 33.04
N GLU A 716 0.01 -18.43 33.91
CA GLU A 716 -1.30 -18.51 34.58
C GLU A 716 -2.47 -18.69 33.57
N PRO A 717 -2.69 -17.86 32.53
CA PRO A 717 -3.82 -18.04 31.60
C PRO A 717 -3.70 -19.31 30.75
N ILE A 718 -2.48 -19.79 30.52
CA ILE A 718 -2.25 -21.04 29.77
C ILE A 718 -2.61 -22.25 30.64
N VAL A 719 -2.23 -22.20 31.90
CA VAL A 719 -2.54 -23.26 32.89
C VAL A 719 -4.03 -23.32 33.19
N GLU A 720 -4.70 -22.16 33.33
CA GLU A 720 -6.15 -22.06 33.53
C GLU A 720 -6.90 -22.76 32.39
N LYS A 721 -6.62 -22.34 31.14
CA LYS A 721 -7.24 -22.94 29.95
C LYS A 721 -6.98 -24.44 29.83
N TRP A 722 -5.76 -24.88 30.17
CA TRP A 722 -5.39 -26.29 30.10
C TRP A 722 -6.13 -27.14 31.16
N ILE A 723 -6.39 -26.61 32.37
CA ILE A 723 -7.18 -27.25 33.41
C ILE A 723 -8.65 -27.34 32.97
N ASP A 724 -9.20 -26.28 32.40
CA ASP A 724 -10.58 -26.27 31.89
C ASP A 724 -10.77 -27.32 30.79
N ASP A 725 -9.83 -27.37 29.83
CA ASP A 725 -9.83 -28.35 28.74
C ASP A 725 -9.71 -29.79 29.29
N ALA A 726 -8.92 -30.00 30.37
CA ALA A 726 -8.73 -31.28 31.00
C ALA A 726 -9.97 -31.71 31.85
N LEU A 727 -10.63 -30.76 32.52
CA LEU A 727 -11.90 -31.02 33.23
C LEU A 727 -12.99 -31.41 32.23
N LEU A 728 -13.08 -30.73 31.09
CA LEU A 728 -14.03 -31.09 30.03
C LEU A 728 -13.72 -32.45 29.39
N ALA A 729 -12.44 -32.84 29.35
CA ALA A 729 -11.99 -34.13 28.80
C ALA A 729 -12.00 -35.28 29.84
N GLY A 730 -12.22 -35.01 31.13
CA GLY A 730 -12.15 -35.99 32.21
C GLY A 730 -10.75 -36.56 32.41
N THR A 731 -9.70 -35.79 32.10
CA THR A 731 -8.31 -36.26 32.14
C THR A 731 -7.67 -35.90 33.47
N THR A 732 -7.38 -36.91 34.30
CA THR A 732 -6.68 -36.76 35.58
C THR A 732 -5.85 -38.02 35.85
N PRO A 733 -4.65 -37.98 36.49
CA PRO A 733 -3.94 -36.77 36.93
C PRO A 733 -3.23 -36.00 35.79
N LEU A 734 -3.03 -34.68 35.97
CA LEU A 734 -2.31 -33.83 35.08
C LEU A 734 -0.88 -33.57 35.58
N ARG A 735 0.05 -33.32 34.63
CA ARG A 735 1.46 -33.10 34.92
C ARG A 735 1.92 -31.76 34.44
N LEU A 736 2.22 -30.81 35.34
CA LEU A 736 2.69 -29.48 35.04
C LEU A 736 4.19 -29.37 35.27
N ILE A 737 4.96 -29.07 34.20
CA ILE A 737 6.41 -28.99 34.22
C ILE A 737 6.82 -27.50 34.25
N HIS A 738 7.30 -27.01 35.39
CA HIS A 738 7.71 -25.60 35.58
C HIS A 738 9.22 -25.45 35.85
N GLY A 739 9.93 -26.54 36.02
CA GLY A 739 11.38 -26.53 36.24
C GLY A 739 11.78 -26.22 37.70
N LYS A 740 13.06 -26.49 38.00
CA LYS A 740 13.61 -26.31 39.37
C LYS A 740 14.12 -24.88 39.65
N GLY A 741 14.33 -24.02 38.66
CA GLY A 741 14.85 -22.66 38.72
C GLY A 741 14.90 -21.96 40.11
N THR A 742 14.51 -20.70 40.22
CA THR A 742 14.41 -19.98 41.53
C THR A 742 13.22 -20.41 42.38
N GLY A 743 12.39 -21.30 41.89
CA GLY A 743 11.19 -21.84 42.57
C GLY A 743 10.00 -20.87 42.65
N MET A 744 10.13 -19.63 42.15
CA MET A 744 9.05 -18.63 42.20
C MET A 744 7.88 -18.98 41.29
N LEU A 745 8.13 -19.47 40.08
CA LEU A 745 7.08 -19.92 39.17
C LEU A 745 6.31 -21.10 39.73
N GLY A 746 7.02 -22.11 40.25
CA GLY A 746 6.42 -23.31 40.85
C GLY A 746 5.53 -22.99 42.06
N ARG A 747 6.00 -22.10 42.97
CA ARG A 747 5.21 -21.67 44.14
C ARG A 747 3.96 -20.87 43.75
N GLY A 748 4.10 -19.89 42.87
CA GLY A 748 2.96 -19.09 42.41
C GLY A 748 1.88 -19.93 41.72
N LEU A 749 2.30 -20.89 40.87
CA LEU A 749 1.36 -21.81 40.21
C LEU A 749 0.72 -22.80 41.20
N GLN A 750 1.43 -23.27 42.24
CA GLN A 750 0.84 -24.08 43.26
C GLN A 750 -0.21 -23.35 44.08
N GLU A 751 0.04 -22.11 44.49
CA GLU A 751 -0.95 -21.28 45.20
C GLU A 751 -2.21 -21.08 44.35
N TYR A 752 -2.05 -20.80 43.07
CA TYR A 752 -3.15 -20.69 42.11
C TYR A 752 -3.94 -22.00 42.00
N LEU A 753 -3.25 -23.12 41.82
CA LEU A 753 -3.85 -24.44 41.65
C LEU A 753 -4.62 -24.90 42.92
N HIS A 754 -4.12 -24.60 44.13
CA HIS A 754 -4.83 -24.88 45.38
C HIS A 754 -6.11 -24.08 45.53
N ALA A 755 -6.16 -22.87 44.96
CA ALA A 755 -7.34 -22.00 44.97
C ALA A 755 -8.36 -22.34 43.86
N HIS A 756 -7.99 -23.18 42.89
CA HIS A 756 -8.84 -23.44 41.71
C HIS A 756 -9.97 -24.43 42.03
N PRO A 757 -11.26 -24.12 41.77
CA PRO A 757 -12.42 -24.92 42.19
C PRO A 757 -12.49 -26.30 41.54
N GLY A 758 -11.83 -26.51 40.38
CA GLY A 758 -11.76 -27.78 39.66
C GLY A 758 -10.63 -28.72 40.09
N VAL A 759 -9.75 -28.30 41.03
CA VAL A 759 -8.60 -29.07 41.48
C VAL A 759 -8.90 -29.71 42.84
N THR A 760 -8.62 -31.03 42.98
CA THR A 760 -8.87 -31.78 44.21
C THR A 760 -7.60 -31.92 45.03
N ALA A 761 -6.45 -32.14 44.40
CA ALA A 761 -5.16 -32.25 45.07
C ALA A 761 -4.01 -31.75 44.19
N VAL A 762 -2.99 -31.15 44.82
CA VAL A 762 -1.78 -30.67 44.17
C VAL A 762 -0.57 -31.18 44.97
N ARG A 763 0.36 -31.85 44.29
CA ARG A 763 1.58 -32.38 44.92
C ARG A 763 2.77 -32.31 44.00
N TYR A 764 3.98 -32.26 44.51
CA TYR A 764 5.17 -32.43 43.71
C TYR A 764 5.32 -33.87 43.19
N ALA A 765 5.93 -34.01 42.04
CA ALA A 765 6.26 -35.32 41.49
C ALA A 765 7.36 -36.01 42.33
N ASN A 766 7.44 -37.35 42.24
CA ASN A 766 8.47 -38.15 42.89
C ASN A 766 9.86 -37.89 42.27
N GLU A 767 10.95 -38.35 42.91
CA GLU A 767 12.33 -38.12 42.44
C GLU A 767 12.58 -38.61 41.02
N GLU A 768 12.00 -39.74 40.64
CA GLU A 768 12.11 -40.34 39.29
C GLU A 768 11.26 -39.61 38.25
N GLU A 769 10.28 -38.81 38.63
CA GLU A 769 9.34 -38.09 37.75
C GLU A 769 9.63 -36.62 37.59
N GLY A 770 10.72 -36.08 38.15
CA GLY A 770 11.13 -34.69 38.01
C GLY A 770 11.18 -33.88 39.30
N SER A 771 10.85 -34.50 40.47
CA SER A 771 10.94 -33.89 41.81
C SER A 771 10.23 -32.52 41.91
N THR A 772 10.81 -31.54 42.60
CA THR A 772 10.25 -30.18 42.82
C THR A 772 10.14 -29.32 41.55
N GLY A 773 10.54 -29.81 40.35
CA GLY A 773 10.39 -29.11 39.07
C GLY A 773 9.09 -29.50 38.34
N VAL A 774 8.30 -30.44 38.86
CA VAL A 774 7.06 -30.89 38.25
C VAL A 774 5.97 -30.97 39.33
N THR A 775 4.80 -30.47 39.03
CA THR A 775 3.60 -30.54 39.89
C THR A 775 2.57 -31.49 39.27
N ILE A 776 2.07 -32.42 40.07
CA ILE A 776 0.98 -33.31 39.72
C ILE A 776 -0.33 -32.74 40.28
N ILE A 777 -1.36 -32.70 39.45
CA ILE A 777 -2.66 -32.08 39.72
C ILE A 777 -3.74 -33.15 39.56
N ASP A 778 -4.51 -33.39 40.60
CA ASP A 778 -5.69 -34.24 40.52
C ASP A 778 -6.93 -33.38 40.41
N LEU A 779 -7.72 -33.60 39.35
CA LEU A 779 -8.92 -32.80 39.06
C LEU A 779 -10.16 -33.47 39.72
N ARG A 780 -11.19 -32.64 39.87
CA ARG A 780 -12.48 -33.10 40.36
C ARG A 780 -13.19 -33.87 39.24
N ALA A 781 -13.48 -35.17 39.45
CA ALA A 781 -14.15 -36.03 38.49
C ALA A 781 -15.61 -35.62 38.26
#